data_93210640ae0d2be71e8fd196c25fa74a
#
_entry.id   93210640ae0d2be71e8fd196c25fa74a
#
_cell.length_a   1.000
_cell.length_b   1.000
_cell.length_c   1.000
_cell.angle_alpha   90.00
_cell.angle_beta   90.00
_cell.angle_gamma   90.00
#
_symmetry.space_group_name_H-M   'P 1'
#
loop_
_entity.id
_entity.type
_entity.pdbx_description
1 polymer ?
#
loop_
_entity_poly.entity_id
_entity_poly.type
_entity_poly.pdbx_seq_one_letter_code
_entity_poly.pdbx_strand_id
1 'polypeptide(L)'
;MDVQPTNLQISPTHVKMLVPLVLILSLQAVLHIKHAKAKQSCTIAFDKLSADCKGLRLDSVPTTQLPDSLEELDLSFNTIHVIRKQDFVKLTYLRVLKLNFNNISLVLDDAFQGNLLLEELNLFNNSLTEIPFKALEPLTNLKVLEMSNNLYSQASLGAAFLNFNQLKVLSIGGPLVSSLGSRDIYVLKNISLDKFAVKTGTGFRDYEPGYFKSLSTKHLWFDIAFDKNPDLLPKMLKDLANKTFDVLRFRNLFEFQYYTGKRDIFYGLQYVNAQTLTFYRGKFNEEVMRMALKNVEISPIKALELLLIDFARSQNRTQGSSVKNLSLDRLVLSDISNPDIMRFDWSFTWLNHVRKFIVWNVNFNSVPCDSWPEMKSVELLDISNNQLLDSYIYNPLCDTRNTLHKLDTFNVSHNRLTSLSDLASLTKDFVKLTTIDMSHNQLQYLGNGACDWRKTITKVIGNHNSLTSDSFKCLPTSVNFLDLSYSSLDQLDMDYFNKASELTELLLSGNKIKFIPSGWKNRYLRTLALDGNSFGLVSMKSFKDMLSLRVLTAGNNPYHCTCDLYTFIQETTSKGKVTITDWPNNYKCYHPERLLNTMVSKYSPGHLACDITLVIIISVSTTAAVVLVIMLLCYIFHVPWYVKATYQIIRAKYRAHKEGLGQGVDYAFHAFISYSHSDADWVRNHLLPCLENVKPPYRLCIHERDFIPGKWIIDNIIENIENSRKVIFVLSHNFVNSEWCNYELYFAQQRAIGKTFSDVILVVKEPIDPTSLPSKFCKLKRMLNTKTYLEWPQQPTEQNFFWIQLRSVLGKPNSIRPRTISRHSRLSSARSVSLIEAPQIQDPEGPDEEDHQNSPQPSNKCQLTCIEVA
;
A
#
# COMPACT_ATOMS: atom_id res chain seq x y z
N MET A 1 -70.23 -26.23 -8.82
CA MET A 1 -69.35 -27.21 -9.48
C MET A 1 -68.20 -27.45 -8.55
N ASP A 2 -68.24 -28.63 -7.96
CA ASP A 2 -67.37 -29.10 -6.92
C ASP A 2 -65.97 -29.38 -7.44
N VAL A 3 -64.96 -28.95 -6.66
CA VAL A 3 -63.62 -29.51 -6.78
C VAL A 3 -63.15 -29.93 -5.40
N GLN A 4 -62.97 -31.21 -5.26
CA GLN A 4 -62.57 -31.94 -4.03
C GLN A 4 -61.08 -31.57 -3.66
N PRO A 5 -60.72 -31.67 -2.37
CA PRO A 5 -59.32 -31.50 -1.92
C PRO A 5 -58.52 -32.79 -2.14
N THR A 6 -57.39 -32.67 -2.83
CA THR A 6 -56.41 -33.77 -2.97
C THR A 6 -55.58 -33.89 -1.71
N ASN A 7 -55.68 -35.02 -1.03
CA ASN A 7 -54.82 -35.45 0.07
C ASN A 7 -53.39 -35.65 -0.40
N LEU A 8 -52.45 -34.83 0.06
CA LEU A 8 -50.99 -35.05 -0.04
C LEU A 8 -50.58 -35.91 1.16
N GLN A 9 -50.33 -37.19 0.90
CA GLN A 9 -49.66 -38.09 1.84
C GLN A 9 -48.19 -37.70 1.92
N ILE A 10 -47.73 -37.13 3.01
CA ILE A 10 -46.34 -36.84 3.32
C ILE A 10 -45.70 -38.13 3.84
N SER A 11 -44.68 -38.64 3.13
CA SER A 11 -43.95 -39.84 3.50
C SER A 11 -43.15 -39.66 4.79
N PRO A 12 -42.93 -40.71 5.61
CA PRO A 12 -42.25 -40.62 6.92
C PRO A 12 -40.78 -40.19 6.85
N THR A 13 -40.19 -40.18 5.69
CA THR A 13 -38.78 -39.73 5.47
C THR A 13 -38.61 -38.21 5.48
N HIS A 14 -39.66 -37.43 5.15
CA HIS A 14 -39.57 -35.96 5.18
C HIS A 14 -39.72 -35.38 6.59
N VAL A 15 -40.36 -36.10 7.52
CA VAL A 15 -40.49 -35.64 8.90
C VAL A 15 -39.19 -35.77 9.68
N LYS A 16 -38.33 -36.72 9.34
CA LYS A 16 -37.01 -36.89 9.98
C LYS A 16 -35.97 -35.82 9.57
N MET A 17 -36.17 -35.11 8.44
CA MET A 17 -35.32 -33.99 8.03
C MET A 17 -35.83 -32.62 8.50
N LEU A 18 -37.12 -32.46 8.75
CA LEU A 18 -37.69 -31.18 9.19
C LEU A 18 -37.40 -30.86 10.67
N VAL A 19 -37.32 -31.87 11.53
CA VAL A 19 -37.05 -31.66 12.95
C VAL A 19 -35.67 -31.06 13.22
N PRO A 20 -34.56 -31.54 12.63
CA PRO A 20 -33.26 -30.86 12.82
C PRO A 20 -33.21 -29.49 12.16
N LEU A 21 -33.91 -29.23 11.04
CA LEU A 21 -33.94 -27.93 10.38
C LEU A 21 -34.66 -26.86 11.22
N VAL A 22 -35.78 -27.24 11.83
CA VAL A 22 -36.54 -26.37 12.76
C VAL A 22 -35.75 -26.11 14.04
N LEU A 23 -35.03 -27.13 14.55
CA LEU A 23 -34.12 -26.95 15.68
C LEU A 23 -32.92 -26.05 15.35
N ILE A 24 -32.33 -26.16 14.14
CA ILE A 24 -31.24 -25.29 13.69
C ILE A 24 -31.72 -23.85 13.48
N LEU A 25 -32.89 -23.66 12.86
CA LEU A 25 -33.51 -22.34 12.69
C LEU A 25 -33.94 -21.72 14.03
N SER A 26 -34.43 -22.52 14.99
CA SER A 26 -34.71 -22.02 16.33
C SER A 26 -33.46 -21.74 17.15
N LEU A 27 -32.38 -22.52 17.00
CA LEU A 27 -31.08 -22.20 17.60
C LEU A 27 -30.44 -20.95 16.96
N GLN A 28 -30.59 -20.77 15.65
CA GLN A 28 -30.12 -19.54 14.98
C GLN A 28 -30.95 -18.32 15.41
N ALA A 29 -32.26 -18.45 15.53
CA ALA A 29 -33.12 -17.39 16.07
C ALA A 29 -32.80 -17.08 17.54
N VAL A 30 -32.50 -18.06 18.38
CA VAL A 30 -32.10 -17.88 19.78
C VAL A 30 -30.69 -17.29 19.87
N LEU A 31 -29.75 -17.64 18.93
CA LEU A 31 -28.44 -17.02 18.80
C LEU A 31 -28.55 -15.56 18.32
N HIS A 32 -29.40 -15.25 17.36
CA HIS A 32 -29.71 -13.89 16.93
C HIS A 32 -30.38 -13.06 18.04
N ILE A 33 -31.25 -13.63 18.82
CA ILE A 33 -31.90 -12.96 19.98
C ILE A 33 -30.86 -12.77 21.11
N LYS A 34 -29.91 -13.70 21.32
CA LYS A 34 -28.82 -13.51 22.28
C LYS A 34 -27.78 -12.47 21.80
N HIS A 35 -27.54 -12.32 20.49
CA HIS A 35 -26.70 -11.21 19.97
C HIS A 35 -27.43 -9.85 20.02
N ALA A 36 -28.77 -9.81 19.98
CA ALA A 36 -29.54 -8.56 20.14
C ALA A 36 -29.59 -8.02 21.58
N LYS A 37 -29.01 -8.74 22.54
CA LYS A 37 -28.89 -8.28 23.94
C LYS A 37 -27.44 -8.20 24.45
N ALA A 38 -26.46 -8.09 23.59
CA ALA A 38 -25.16 -7.53 23.99
C ALA A 38 -25.44 -6.08 24.37
N LYS A 39 -25.36 -5.77 25.66
CA LYS A 39 -25.48 -4.43 26.24
C LYS A 39 -24.46 -3.56 25.51
N GLN A 40 -24.92 -2.74 24.55
CA GLN A 40 -24.08 -1.78 23.85
C GLN A 40 -23.61 -0.80 24.89
N SER A 41 -22.35 -0.91 25.32
CA SER A 41 -21.75 -0.03 26.30
C SER A 41 -20.90 1.02 25.60
N CYS A 42 -20.90 2.21 26.14
CA CYS A 42 -20.01 3.28 25.69
C CYS A 42 -18.53 2.85 25.77
N THR A 43 -17.73 3.24 24.80
CA THR A 43 -16.27 3.08 24.82
C THR A 43 -15.67 4.23 25.60
N ILE A 44 -15.11 3.95 26.77
CA ILE A 44 -14.48 4.93 27.63
C ILE A 44 -12.97 4.89 27.40
N ALA A 45 -12.35 6.03 27.18
CA ALA A 45 -10.90 6.15 27.04
C ALA A 45 -10.17 5.71 28.31
N PHE A 46 -8.91 5.31 28.18
CA PHE A 46 -8.11 4.79 29.29
C PHE A 46 -7.93 5.82 30.43
N ASP A 47 -7.84 7.10 30.07
CA ASP A 47 -7.74 8.23 31.00
C ASP A 47 -9.07 8.60 31.68
N LYS A 48 -10.19 8.03 31.23
CA LYS A 48 -11.56 8.32 31.68
C LYS A 48 -12.01 9.78 31.46
N LEU A 49 -11.37 10.50 30.53
CA LEU A 49 -11.74 11.88 30.22
C LEU A 49 -12.67 11.96 29.00
N SER A 50 -12.71 10.94 28.16
CA SER A 50 -13.63 10.91 27.02
C SER A 50 -14.43 9.60 26.94
N ALA A 51 -15.68 9.72 26.47
CA ALA A 51 -16.56 8.58 26.23
C ALA A 51 -17.25 8.69 24.86
N ASP A 52 -17.14 7.62 24.08
CA ASP A 52 -17.81 7.46 22.81
C ASP A 52 -19.00 6.49 22.95
N CYS A 53 -20.20 7.07 22.85
CA CYS A 53 -21.49 6.38 22.91
C CYS A 53 -22.25 6.52 21.59
N LYS A 54 -21.57 6.84 20.50
CA LYS A 54 -22.14 7.11 19.18
C LYS A 54 -22.78 5.88 18.58
N GLY A 55 -24.01 6.04 18.05
CA GLY A 55 -24.69 5.01 17.25
C GLY A 55 -25.14 3.77 18.04
N LEU A 56 -25.23 3.84 19.35
CA LEU A 56 -25.60 2.73 20.22
C LEU A 56 -27.13 2.52 20.35
N ARG A 57 -27.95 3.27 19.59
CA ARG A 57 -29.41 3.26 19.67
C ARG A 57 -29.95 3.55 21.07
N LEU A 58 -29.28 4.43 21.80
CA LEU A 58 -29.71 4.85 23.13
C LEU A 58 -30.97 5.73 23.03
N ASP A 59 -31.95 5.48 23.87
CA ASP A 59 -33.14 6.30 24.05
C ASP A 59 -33.00 7.36 25.15
N SER A 60 -31.97 7.22 25.98
CA SER A 60 -31.67 8.07 27.12
C SER A 60 -30.15 8.07 27.37
N VAL A 61 -29.68 9.08 28.12
CA VAL A 61 -28.26 9.16 28.48
C VAL A 61 -27.90 8.06 29.49
N PRO A 62 -26.85 7.26 29.26
CA PRO A 62 -26.47 6.12 30.10
C PRO A 62 -25.69 6.56 31.35
N THR A 63 -26.30 7.36 32.21
CA THR A 63 -25.67 8.04 33.36
C THR A 63 -24.92 7.10 34.31
N THR A 64 -25.33 5.83 34.40
CA THR A 64 -24.70 4.84 35.30
C THR A 64 -23.38 4.27 34.75
N GLN A 65 -23.09 4.48 33.47
CA GLN A 65 -21.90 3.97 32.81
C GLN A 65 -20.81 5.02 32.63
N LEU A 66 -21.16 6.29 32.84
CA LEU A 66 -20.29 7.43 32.60
C LEU A 66 -19.51 7.81 33.88
N PRO A 67 -18.15 7.94 33.81
CA PRO A 67 -17.35 8.44 34.89
C PRO A 67 -17.60 9.95 35.10
N ASP A 68 -17.59 10.39 36.36
CA ASP A 68 -17.84 11.79 36.72
C ASP A 68 -16.72 12.74 36.23
N SER A 69 -15.55 12.20 35.87
CA SER A 69 -14.37 12.98 35.40
C SER A 69 -14.42 13.32 33.91
N LEU A 70 -15.49 12.98 33.18
CA LEU A 70 -15.54 13.20 31.74
C LEU A 70 -15.43 14.68 31.37
N GLU A 71 -14.57 14.96 30.39
CA GLU A 71 -14.47 16.23 29.70
C GLU A 71 -15.16 16.20 28.33
N GLU A 72 -15.20 15.02 27.66
CA GLU A 72 -15.81 14.85 26.33
C GLU A 72 -16.80 13.69 26.32
N LEU A 73 -18.00 13.92 25.77
CA LEU A 73 -19.04 12.91 25.63
C LEU A 73 -19.69 13.00 24.24
N ASP A 74 -19.55 11.92 23.45
CA ASP A 74 -20.23 11.79 22.16
C ASP A 74 -21.44 10.83 22.27
N LEU A 75 -22.63 11.38 22.22
CA LEU A 75 -23.93 10.68 22.18
C LEU A 75 -24.60 10.80 20.81
N SER A 76 -23.86 11.17 19.77
CA SER A 76 -24.42 11.36 18.43
C SER A 76 -24.97 10.06 17.81
N PHE A 77 -25.89 10.22 16.86
CA PHE A 77 -26.51 9.10 16.14
C PHE A 77 -27.25 8.08 17.05
N ASN A 78 -27.96 8.59 18.06
CA ASN A 78 -28.81 7.78 18.92
C ASN A 78 -30.30 8.16 18.74
N THR A 79 -31.16 7.72 19.64
CA THR A 79 -32.61 7.96 19.59
C THR A 79 -33.10 8.72 20.83
N ILE A 80 -32.27 9.55 21.42
CA ILE A 80 -32.61 10.30 22.62
C ILE A 80 -33.67 11.33 22.30
N HIS A 81 -34.74 11.43 23.15
CA HIS A 81 -35.87 12.31 22.95
C HIS A 81 -35.92 13.53 23.84
N VAL A 82 -35.48 13.39 25.09
CA VAL A 82 -35.54 14.45 26.11
C VAL A 82 -34.23 14.54 26.88
N ILE A 83 -33.78 15.75 27.10
CA ILE A 83 -32.61 16.03 27.94
C ILE A 83 -33.06 16.64 29.26
N ARG A 84 -32.61 16.04 30.37
CA ARG A 84 -32.99 16.39 31.74
C ARG A 84 -31.75 16.73 32.55
N LYS A 85 -31.92 17.44 33.68
CA LYS A 85 -30.85 17.77 34.62
C LYS A 85 -30.05 16.55 35.10
N GLN A 86 -30.72 15.46 35.43
CA GLN A 86 -30.10 14.23 35.91
C GLN A 86 -29.20 13.56 34.89
N ASP A 87 -29.33 13.89 33.58
CA ASP A 87 -28.56 13.28 32.53
C ASP A 87 -27.09 13.75 32.59
N PHE A 88 -26.83 14.97 33.03
CA PHE A 88 -25.47 15.55 33.01
C PHE A 88 -25.04 16.18 34.36
N VAL A 89 -25.88 16.20 35.41
CA VAL A 89 -25.57 16.89 36.65
C VAL A 89 -24.28 16.41 37.33
N LYS A 90 -23.88 15.15 37.17
CA LYS A 90 -22.62 14.60 37.69
C LYS A 90 -21.40 14.94 36.84
N LEU A 91 -21.58 15.31 35.60
CA LEU A 91 -20.51 15.54 34.64
C LEU A 91 -20.09 17.03 34.68
N THR A 92 -19.64 17.49 35.84
CA THR A 92 -19.32 18.91 36.07
C THR A 92 -18.07 19.41 35.34
N TYR A 93 -17.19 18.48 34.90
CA TYR A 93 -15.99 18.79 34.13
C TYR A 93 -16.22 18.78 32.62
N LEU A 94 -17.45 18.50 32.17
CA LEU A 94 -17.77 18.33 30.73
C LEU A 94 -17.52 19.64 29.96
N ARG A 95 -16.70 19.55 28.92
CA ARG A 95 -16.34 20.61 27.98
C ARG A 95 -16.96 20.42 26.61
N VAL A 96 -17.04 19.18 26.14
CA VAL A 96 -17.57 18.83 24.80
C VAL A 96 -18.73 17.86 24.95
N LEU A 97 -19.89 18.25 24.44
CA LEU A 97 -21.09 17.41 24.40
C LEU A 97 -21.68 17.34 22.99
N LYS A 98 -21.64 16.17 22.39
CA LYS A 98 -22.22 15.92 21.07
C LYS A 98 -23.52 15.11 21.20
N LEU A 99 -24.60 15.75 20.82
CA LEU A 99 -25.99 15.21 20.82
C LEU A 99 -26.62 15.23 19.42
N ASN A 100 -25.80 15.48 18.39
CA ASN A 100 -26.28 15.60 17.01
C ASN A 100 -26.81 14.26 16.46
N PHE A 101 -27.75 14.35 15.52
CA PHE A 101 -28.44 13.17 14.95
C PHE A 101 -29.13 12.31 16.01
N ASN A 102 -29.98 12.95 16.83
CA ASN A 102 -30.87 12.30 17.75
C ASN A 102 -32.34 12.73 17.43
N ASN A 103 -33.27 12.36 18.29
CA ASN A 103 -34.69 12.74 18.20
C ASN A 103 -35.07 13.73 19.31
N ILE A 104 -34.15 14.54 19.79
CA ILE A 104 -34.35 15.44 20.91
C ILE A 104 -35.41 16.47 20.53
N SER A 105 -36.58 16.39 21.20
CA SER A 105 -37.68 17.35 21.02
C SER A 105 -37.79 18.33 22.16
N LEU A 106 -37.21 17.99 23.31
CA LEU A 106 -37.28 18.83 24.52
C LEU A 106 -35.94 18.80 25.28
N VAL A 107 -35.45 19.99 25.63
CA VAL A 107 -34.38 20.19 26.59
C VAL A 107 -34.97 20.98 27.78
N LEU A 108 -35.01 20.39 28.97
CA LEU A 108 -35.57 21.03 30.15
C LEU A 108 -34.71 22.26 30.59
N ASP A 109 -35.35 23.23 31.16
CA ASP A 109 -34.76 24.53 31.52
C ASP A 109 -33.50 24.41 32.41
N ASP A 110 -33.44 23.39 33.25
CA ASP A 110 -32.33 23.14 34.17
C ASP A 110 -31.34 22.04 33.68
N ALA A 111 -31.46 21.60 32.41
CA ALA A 111 -30.71 20.46 31.86
C ALA A 111 -29.19 20.59 31.98
N PHE A 112 -28.65 21.78 31.79
CA PHE A 112 -27.22 22.04 31.83
C PHE A 112 -26.76 22.87 33.03
N GLN A 113 -27.57 23.00 34.08
CA GLN A 113 -27.29 23.87 35.23
C GLN A 113 -25.96 23.52 35.94
N GLY A 114 -25.52 22.23 35.84
CA GLY A 114 -24.27 21.77 36.45
C GLY A 114 -23.05 21.82 35.52
N ASN A 115 -23.22 22.13 34.22
CA ASN A 115 -22.18 21.98 33.20
C ASN A 115 -21.57 23.33 32.79
N LEU A 116 -21.15 24.13 33.77
CA LEU A 116 -20.65 25.50 33.55
C LEU A 116 -19.36 25.56 32.73
N LEU A 117 -18.61 24.47 32.62
CA LEU A 117 -17.37 24.40 31.85
C LEU A 117 -17.59 24.03 30.39
N LEU A 118 -18.86 23.85 29.96
CA LEU A 118 -19.15 23.41 28.58
C LEU A 118 -18.70 24.46 27.57
N GLU A 119 -17.84 24.05 26.67
CA GLU A 119 -17.26 24.85 25.59
C GLU A 119 -17.88 24.52 24.22
N GLU A 120 -18.26 23.25 23.98
CA GLU A 120 -18.90 22.82 22.77
C GLU A 120 -20.19 22.06 23.05
N LEU A 121 -21.30 22.51 22.46
CA LEU A 121 -22.60 21.84 22.47
C LEU A 121 -23.09 21.67 21.04
N ASN A 122 -23.30 20.41 20.63
CA ASN A 122 -23.80 20.09 19.31
C ASN A 122 -25.17 19.41 19.38
N LEU A 123 -26.19 20.17 19.02
CA LEU A 123 -27.60 19.76 18.92
C LEU A 123 -28.08 19.70 17.45
N PHE A 124 -27.16 19.64 16.48
CA PHE A 124 -27.47 19.60 15.07
C PHE A 124 -28.35 18.38 14.72
N ASN A 125 -29.35 18.62 13.86
CA ASN A 125 -30.21 17.57 13.35
C ASN A 125 -30.93 16.79 14.47
N ASN A 126 -31.78 17.53 15.19
CA ASN A 126 -32.70 17.03 16.19
C ASN A 126 -34.13 17.47 15.90
N SER A 127 -35.05 17.31 16.84
CA SER A 127 -36.47 17.61 16.69
C SER A 127 -36.96 18.75 17.57
N LEU A 128 -36.08 19.67 17.99
CA LEU A 128 -36.41 20.82 18.80
C LEU A 128 -37.39 21.74 18.09
N THR A 129 -38.52 22.02 18.69
CA THR A 129 -39.52 22.97 18.18
C THR A 129 -39.28 24.40 18.63
N GLU A 130 -38.50 24.58 19.66
CA GLU A 130 -38.07 25.87 20.21
C GLU A 130 -36.59 25.84 20.55
N ILE A 131 -35.92 27.00 20.49
CA ILE A 131 -34.54 27.16 20.99
C ILE A 131 -34.60 27.14 22.53
N PRO A 132 -33.85 26.27 23.21
CA PRO A 132 -33.96 26.08 24.66
C PRO A 132 -33.15 27.17 25.42
N PHE A 133 -33.57 28.44 25.30
CA PHE A 133 -32.82 29.59 25.82
C PHE A 133 -32.46 29.47 27.31
N LYS A 134 -33.40 29.03 28.17
CA LYS A 134 -33.17 28.92 29.60
C LYS A 134 -32.15 27.85 29.96
N ALA A 135 -32.21 26.74 29.24
CA ALA A 135 -31.21 25.65 29.40
C ALA A 135 -29.80 26.07 28.97
N LEU A 136 -29.71 26.94 27.95
CA LEU A 136 -28.43 27.46 27.45
C LEU A 136 -27.86 28.60 28.33
N GLU A 137 -28.69 29.36 29.06
CA GLU A 137 -28.31 30.56 29.81
C GLU A 137 -27.10 30.37 30.75
N PRO A 138 -26.93 29.26 31.49
CA PRO A 138 -25.77 29.03 32.35
C PRO A 138 -24.45 28.81 31.62
N LEU A 139 -24.48 28.50 30.32
CA LEU A 139 -23.32 28.00 29.52
C LEU A 139 -22.46 29.16 28.99
N THR A 140 -21.99 30.04 29.84
CA THR A 140 -21.27 31.27 29.47
C THR A 140 -19.90 31.00 28.82
N ASN A 141 -19.35 29.79 28.95
CA ASN A 141 -18.06 29.40 28.40
C ASN A 141 -18.18 28.79 26.97
N LEU A 142 -19.38 28.73 26.39
CA LEU A 142 -19.58 28.18 25.07
C LEU A 142 -18.76 28.92 24.01
N LYS A 143 -18.00 28.09 23.23
CA LYS A 143 -17.24 28.49 22.05
C LYS A 143 -17.90 27.98 20.77
N VAL A 144 -18.54 26.82 20.84
CA VAL A 144 -19.20 26.17 19.70
C VAL A 144 -20.62 25.77 20.07
N LEU A 145 -21.60 26.28 19.32
CA LEU A 145 -23.01 25.93 19.46
C LEU A 145 -23.60 25.61 18.10
N GLU A 146 -23.84 24.34 17.85
CA GLU A 146 -24.45 23.85 16.60
C GLU A 146 -25.91 23.42 16.89
N MET A 147 -26.87 24.20 16.43
CA MET A 147 -28.31 23.94 16.66
C MET A 147 -29.12 23.92 15.36
N SER A 148 -28.47 23.97 14.20
CA SER A 148 -29.23 23.99 12.95
C SER A 148 -29.87 22.62 12.62
N ASN A 149 -30.79 22.65 11.68
CA ASN A 149 -31.54 21.47 11.26
C ASN A 149 -32.44 20.88 12.37
N ASN A 150 -33.08 21.76 13.12
CA ASN A 150 -34.14 21.43 14.09
C ASN A 150 -35.50 21.90 13.58
N LEU A 151 -36.60 21.60 14.30
CA LEU A 151 -37.97 21.83 13.85
C LEU A 151 -38.59 23.15 14.34
N TYR A 152 -37.81 24.08 14.81
CA TYR A 152 -38.32 25.38 15.17
C TYR A 152 -38.63 26.23 13.92
N SER A 153 -39.73 27.02 13.99
CA SER A 153 -40.26 27.80 12.87
C SER A 153 -39.54 29.16 12.70
N GLN A 154 -38.83 29.63 13.72
CA GLN A 154 -38.12 30.89 13.71
C GLN A 154 -36.65 30.67 14.19
N ALA A 155 -35.72 31.32 13.53
CA ALA A 155 -34.31 31.34 13.90
C ALA A 155 -33.93 32.63 14.68
N SER A 156 -34.75 33.04 15.63
CA SER A 156 -34.55 34.23 16.44
C SER A 156 -33.82 33.90 17.73
N LEU A 157 -32.83 34.69 18.07
CA LEU A 157 -31.99 34.49 19.25
C LEU A 157 -32.46 35.37 20.40
N GLY A 158 -32.59 34.75 21.59
CA GLY A 158 -32.99 35.40 22.83
C GLY A 158 -31.86 36.13 23.59
N ALA A 159 -32.22 36.84 24.64
CA ALA A 159 -31.28 37.61 25.47
C ALA A 159 -30.14 36.78 26.10
N ALA A 160 -30.31 35.49 26.28
CA ALA A 160 -29.28 34.60 26.83
C ALA A 160 -27.96 34.66 26.01
N PHE A 161 -28.06 34.95 24.71
CA PHE A 161 -26.88 35.05 23.84
C PHE A 161 -26.00 36.26 24.13
N LEU A 162 -26.51 37.28 24.81
CA LEU A 162 -25.71 38.43 25.26
C LEU A 162 -24.56 38.04 26.20
N ASN A 163 -24.67 36.90 26.87
CA ASN A 163 -23.70 36.39 27.83
C ASN A 163 -22.63 35.48 27.21
N PHE A 164 -22.75 35.10 25.93
CA PHE A 164 -21.84 34.16 25.27
C PHE A 164 -20.60 34.86 24.67
N ASN A 165 -19.83 35.55 25.49
CA ASN A 165 -18.69 36.36 25.07
C ASN A 165 -17.55 35.54 24.40
N GLN A 166 -17.51 34.23 24.64
CA GLN A 166 -16.49 33.34 24.07
C GLN A 166 -16.95 32.61 22.79
N LEU A 167 -18.19 32.83 22.36
CA LEU A 167 -18.77 32.12 21.23
C LEU A 167 -18.02 32.43 19.92
N LYS A 168 -17.58 31.36 19.22
CA LYS A 168 -16.84 31.41 17.96
C LYS A 168 -17.61 30.79 16.81
N VAL A 169 -18.38 29.72 17.07
CA VAL A 169 -19.14 29.01 16.06
C VAL A 169 -20.60 28.93 16.47
N LEU A 170 -21.47 29.40 15.60
CA LEU A 170 -22.92 29.35 15.80
C LEU A 170 -23.61 28.86 14.54
N SER A 171 -24.45 27.83 14.66
CA SER A 171 -25.26 27.28 13.60
C SER A 171 -26.72 27.18 14.04
N ILE A 172 -27.62 27.86 13.32
CA ILE A 172 -29.04 27.96 13.68
C ILE A 172 -29.94 27.71 12.50
N GLY A 173 -31.24 27.59 12.76
CA GLY A 173 -32.25 27.40 11.73
C GLY A 173 -32.59 25.97 11.43
N GLY A 174 -33.55 25.77 10.58
CA GLY A 174 -34.06 24.43 10.26
C GLY A 174 -35.09 24.42 9.11
N PRO A 175 -35.62 23.23 8.81
CA PRO A 175 -36.50 23.04 7.64
C PRO A 175 -37.86 23.77 7.75
N LEU A 176 -38.26 24.23 8.92
CA LEU A 176 -39.53 24.95 9.12
C LEU A 176 -39.34 26.49 9.14
N VAL A 177 -38.08 26.99 9.17
CA VAL A 177 -37.82 28.43 9.12
C VAL A 177 -38.15 28.96 7.75
N SER A 178 -39.14 29.83 7.65
CA SER A 178 -39.66 30.42 6.40
C SER A 178 -39.39 31.92 6.23
N SER A 179 -38.89 32.57 7.28
CA SER A 179 -38.58 34.01 7.28
C SER A 179 -37.33 34.30 8.13
N LEU A 180 -36.64 35.41 7.83
CA LEU A 180 -35.52 35.96 8.59
C LEU A 180 -35.80 37.45 8.80
N GLY A 181 -35.99 37.84 10.08
CA GLY A 181 -36.30 39.19 10.52
C GLY A 181 -35.08 39.98 10.96
N SER A 182 -35.05 41.28 10.74
CA SER A 182 -33.89 42.15 11.03
C SER A 182 -33.42 42.17 12.49
N ARG A 183 -34.30 41.75 13.42
CA ARG A 183 -33.99 41.67 14.88
C ARG A 183 -33.57 40.28 15.37
N ASP A 184 -33.72 39.25 14.51
CA ASP A 184 -33.55 37.84 14.96
C ASP A 184 -32.17 37.51 15.53
N ILE A 185 -31.12 38.14 15.01
CA ILE A 185 -29.73 37.94 15.47
C ILE A 185 -29.09 39.21 16.03
N TYR A 186 -29.89 40.22 16.38
CA TYR A 186 -29.39 41.52 16.89
C TYR A 186 -28.52 41.36 18.17
N VAL A 187 -28.79 40.34 18.95
CA VAL A 187 -28.03 40.04 20.19
C VAL A 187 -26.56 39.67 19.91
N LEU A 188 -26.20 39.29 18.65
CA LEU A 188 -24.83 39.00 18.26
C LEU A 188 -23.96 40.25 17.98
N LYS A 189 -24.49 41.46 18.12
CA LYS A 189 -23.82 42.73 17.73
C LYS A 189 -22.40 42.88 18.29
N ASN A 190 -22.15 42.40 19.49
CA ASN A 190 -20.84 42.50 20.16
C ASN A 190 -20.03 41.21 20.14
N ILE A 191 -20.49 40.16 19.45
CA ILE A 191 -19.85 38.87 19.40
C ILE A 191 -19.19 38.73 18.02
N SER A 192 -17.88 38.45 18.03
CA SER A 192 -17.14 38.14 16.79
C SER A 192 -17.02 36.65 16.63
N LEU A 193 -17.74 36.12 15.66
CA LEU A 193 -17.76 34.70 15.33
C LEU A 193 -16.65 34.33 14.32
N ASP A 194 -16.13 33.15 14.43
CA ASP A 194 -15.32 32.55 13.38
C ASP A 194 -16.23 31.97 12.30
N LYS A 195 -17.36 31.34 12.70
CA LYS A 195 -18.35 30.78 11.74
C LYS A 195 -19.77 31.06 12.21
N PHE A 196 -20.57 31.56 11.29
CA PHE A 196 -22.02 31.64 11.43
C PHE A 196 -22.71 30.86 10.31
N ALA A 197 -23.60 29.94 10.66
CA ALA A 197 -24.39 29.19 9.70
C ALA A 197 -25.88 29.37 9.97
N VAL A 198 -26.66 29.68 8.93
CA VAL A 198 -28.11 29.79 8.99
C VAL A 198 -28.77 28.86 7.99
N LYS A 199 -29.73 28.07 8.49
CA LYS A 199 -30.55 27.17 7.68
C LYS A 199 -31.99 27.61 7.66
N THR A 200 -32.61 27.60 6.45
CA THR A 200 -34.06 27.82 6.29
C THR A 200 -34.71 26.60 5.64
N GLY A 201 -36.01 26.56 5.68
CA GLY A 201 -36.78 25.56 4.97
C GLY A 201 -36.90 25.87 3.49
N THR A 202 -37.39 24.91 2.74
CA THR A 202 -37.71 25.01 1.31
C THR A 202 -38.90 25.95 1.05
N GLY A 203 -39.63 26.33 2.11
CA GLY A 203 -40.67 27.34 2.09
C GLY A 203 -40.18 28.77 2.38
N PHE A 204 -38.89 29.04 2.30
CA PHE A 204 -38.34 30.37 2.56
C PHE A 204 -38.93 31.43 1.64
N ARG A 205 -39.61 32.44 2.19
CA ARG A 205 -40.38 33.42 1.45
C ARG A 205 -40.20 34.88 1.87
N ASP A 206 -39.71 35.09 3.10
CA ASP A 206 -39.63 36.44 3.62
C ASP A 206 -38.19 36.70 4.17
N TYR A 207 -37.63 37.82 3.74
CA TYR A 207 -36.35 38.34 4.21
C TYR A 207 -36.44 39.83 4.51
N GLU A 208 -36.19 40.22 5.72
CA GLU A 208 -36.17 41.60 6.12
C GLU A 208 -34.73 42.16 6.01
N PRO A 209 -34.47 43.21 5.21
CA PRO A 209 -33.17 43.84 5.10
C PRO A 209 -32.67 44.31 6.46
N GLY A 210 -31.36 44.09 6.72
CA GLY A 210 -30.76 44.43 8.00
C GLY A 210 -30.54 43.23 8.90
N TYR A 211 -30.98 42.02 8.53
CA TYR A 211 -30.74 40.81 9.28
C TYR A 211 -29.22 40.61 9.60
N PHE A 212 -28.34 40.78 8.62
CA PHE A 212 -26.90 40.65 8.80
C PHE A 212 -26.20 41.88 9.36
N LYS A 213 -26.91 43.00 9.62
CA LYS A 213 -26.29 44.26 10.02
C LYS A 213 -25.45 44.13 11.30
N SER A 214 -25.92 43.39 12.26
CA SER A 214 -25.26 43.15 13.56
C SER A 214 -24.24 42.00 13.55
N LEU A 215 -24.17 41.23 12.48
CA LEU A 215 -23.30 40.03 12.43
C LEU A 215 -21.87 40.43 12.09
N SER A 216 -20.93 39.93 12.92
CA SER A 216 -19.49 39.89 12.63
C SER A 216 -19.02 38.45 12.62
N THR A 217 -18.56 37.95 11.46
CA THR A 217 -18.10 36.58 11.30
C THR A 217 -17.06 36.46 10.18
N LYS A 218 -16.11 35.53 10.31
CA LYS A 218 -15.15 35.21 9.23
C LYS A 218 -15.77 34.28 8.18
N HIS A 219 -16.51 33.26 8.60
CA HIS A 219 -17.15 32.31 7.71
C HIS A 219 -18.66 32.43 7.80
N LEU A 220 -19.30 32.76 6.71
CA LEU A 220 -20.74 32.86 6.61
C LEU A 220 -21.30 31.75 5.72
N TRP A 221 -22.15 30.89 6.29
CA TRP A 221 -22.73 29.75 5.59
C TRP A 221 -24.25 29.90 5.48
N PHE A 222 -24.74 29.86 4.25
CA PHE A 222 -26.15 29.81 3.95
C PHE A 222 -26.58 28.39 3.57
N ASP A 223 -27.43 27.75 4.32
CA ASP A 223 -28.17 26.54 3.94
C ASP A 223 -29.62 26.93 3.62
N ILE A 224 -29.78 27.62 2.51
CA ILE A 224 -31.03 28.27 2.10
C ILE A 224 -31.34 27.88 0.65
N ALA A 225 -32.51 27.25 0.45
CA ALA A 225 -33.02 26.92 -0.88
C ALA A 225 -33.87 28.09 -1.46
N PHE A 226 -33.45 28.61 -2.58
CA PHE A 226 -34.13 29.74 -3.27
C PHE A 226 -35.04 29.28 -4.40
N ASP A 227 -35.36 27.99 -4.48
CA ASP A 227 -36.20 27.42 -5.57
C ASP A 227 -37.51 28.15 -5.78
N LYS A 228 -38.17 28.58 -4.69
CA LYS A 228 -39.50 29.26 -4.78
C LYS A 228 -39.37 30.78 -4.94
N ASN A 229 -38.36 31.38 -4.35
CA ASN A 229 -38.20 32.83 -4.28
C ASN A 229 -36.75 33.28 -4.57
N PRO A 230 -36.24 33.10 -5.79
CA PRO A 230 -34.84 33.44 -6.14
C PRO A 230 -34.55 34.95 -5.99
N ASP A 231 -35.54 35.82 -6.02
CA ASP A 231 -35.44 37.29 -5.85
C ASP A 231 -35.04 37.71 -4.43
N LEU A 232 -35.03 36.78 -3.46
CA LEU A 232 -34.53 37.07 -2.10
C LEU A 232 -33.00 37.06 -2.05
N LEU A 233 -32.31 36.30 -2.90
CA LEU A 233 -30.86 36.25 -2.92
C LEU A 233 -30.19 37.60 -3.17
N PRO A 234 -30.58 38.39 -4.19
CA PRO A 234 -30.04 39.76 -4.40
C PRO A 234 -30.28 40.69 -3.22
N LYS A 235 -31.42 40.55 -2.52
CA LYS A 235 -31.69 41.35 -1.31
C LYS A 235 -30.74 41.01 -0.18
N MET A 236 -30.50 39.71 0.03
CA MET A 236 -29.54 39.23 1.03
C MET A 236 -28.10 39.64 0.71
N LEU A 237 -27.68 39.50 -0.56
CA LEU A 237 -26.35 39.90 -1.00
C LEU A 237 -26.13 41.41 -0.82
N LYS A 238 -27.15 42.25 -1.08
CA LYS A 238 -27.07 43.67 -0.81
C LYS A 238 -26.87 43.98 0.67
N ASP A 239 -27.47 43.20 1.55
CA ASP A 239 -27.32 43.37 3.00
C ASP A 239 -25.93 43.00 3.50
N LEU A 240 -25.19 42.19 2.74
CA LEU A 240 -23.79 41.82 3.01
C LEU A 240 -22.78 42.81 2.40
N ALA A 241 -23.24 43.85 1.67
CA ALA A 241 -22.33 44.80 1.07
C ALA A 241 -21.43 45.47 2.13
N ASN A 242 -20.15 45.63 1.78
CA ASN A 242 -19.11 46.19 2.62
C ASN A 242 -18.74 45.38 3.89
N LYS A 243 -19.25 44.16 4.03
CA LYS A 243 -18.79 43.20 5.04
C LYS A 243 -17.68 42.33 4.47
N THR A 244 -16.75 41.94 5.38
CA THR A 244 -15.61 41.12 5.00
C THR A 244 -15.75 39.72 5.56
N PHE A 245 -15.50 38.72 4.67
CA PHE A 245 -15.53 37.32 5.03
C PHE A 245 -14.30 36.60 4.47
N ASP A 246 -13.79 35.63 5.22
CA ASP A 246 -12.81 34.69 4.67
C ASP A 246 -13.51 33.70 3.73
N VAL A 247 -14.68 33.17 4.14
CA VAL A 247 -15.48 32.24 3.35
C VAL A 247 -16.96 32.63 3.35
N LEU A 248 -17.52 32.80 2.16
CA LEU A 248 -18.96 32.89 1.93
C LEU A 248 -19.41 31.59 1.26
N ARG A 249 -20.25 30.79 1.94
CA ARG A 249 -20.73 29.52 1.44
C ARG A 249 -22.22 29.50 1.26
N PHE A 250 -22.67 29.11 0.09
CA PHE A 250 -24.05 28.79 -0.24
C PHE A 250 -24.21 27.28 -0.33
N ARG A 251 -25.08 26.72 0.51
CA ARG A 251 -25.44 25.32 0.50
C ARG A 251 -26.86 25.16 0.03
N ASN A 252 -27.10 24.20 -0.88
CA ASN A 252 -28.44 23.92 -1.46
C ASN A 252 -29.13 25.14 -2.10
N LEU A 253 -28.36 25.98 -2.76
CA LEU A 253 -28.90 27.25 -3.35
C LEU A 253 -30.14 27.02 -4.19
N PHE A 254 -30.16 25.96 -4.99
CA PHE A 254 -31.31 25.39 -5.68
C PHE A 254 -31.29 23.88 -5.39
N GLU A 255 -32.25 23.44 -4.61
CA GLU A 255 -32.26 22.05 -4.12
C GLU A 255 -33.07 21.12 -5.05
N PHE A 256 -34.22 21.59 -5.54
CA PHE A 256 -35.18 20.75 -6.25
C PHE A 256 -35.21 20.99 -7.76
N GLN A 257 -35.01 22.23 -8.24
CA GLN A 257 -35.11 22.58 -9.65
C GLN A 257 -34.00 23.50 -10.09
N TYR A 258 -33.66 23.41 -11.39
CA TYR A 258 -32.73 24.37 -12.00
C TYR A 258 -33.39 25.73 -12.17
N TYR A 259 -32.66 26.79 -11.89
CA TYR A 259 -33.15 28.15 -12.15
C TYR A 259 -33.20 28.43 -13.64
N THR A 260 -34.37 28.87 -14.14
CA THR A 260 -34.59 29.15 -15.55
C THR A 260 -34.93 30.63 -15.79
N GLY A 261 -34.93 31.47 -14.75
CA GLY A 261 -35.18 32.89 -14.86
C GLY A 261 -34.06 33.66 -15.56
N LYS A 262 -34.42 34.78 -16.20
CA LYS A 262 -33.46 35.65 -16.89
C LYS A 262 -32.85 36.73 -15.97
N ARG A 263 -33.39 36.92 -14.78
CA ARG A 263 -32.94 37.94 -13.85
C ARG A 263 -31.63 37.51 -13.20
N ASP A 264 -30.68 38.43 -13.07
CA ASP A 264 -29.45 38.21 -12.35
C ASP A 264 -29.71 38.10 -10.84
N ILE A 265 -29.67 36.87 -10.34
CA ILE A 265 -29.87 36.52 -8.93
C ILE A 265 -28.65 36.74 -8.05
N PHE A 266 -27.47 36.90 -8.65
CA PHE A 266 -26.22 37.17 -7.94
C PHE A 266 -25.90 38.66 -7.87
N TYR A 267 -26.78 39.53 -8.39
CA TYR A 267 -26.63 40.97 -8.29
C TYR A 267 -26.47 41.38 -6.84
N GLY A 268 -25.38 42.05 -6.51
CA GLY A 268 -24.99 42.43 -5.16
C GLY A 268 -23.75 41.68 -4.66
N LEU A 269 -23.43 40.53 -5.24
CA LEU A 269 -22.21 39.73 -4.87
C LEU A 269 -20.93 40.56 -5.11
N GLN A 270 -20.93 41.44 -6.14
CA GLN A 270 -19.79 42.31 -6.43
C GLN A 270 -19.42 43.28 -5.32
N TYR A 271 -20.35 43.55 -4.38
CA TYR A 271 -20.11 44.42 -3.23
C TYR A 271 -19.74 43.70 -1.94
N VAL A 272 -19.72 42.37 -1.98
CA VAL A 272 -19.37 41.53 -0.85
C VAL A 272 -17.85 41.26 -0.87
N ASN A 273 -17.16 41.61 0.20
CA ASN A 273 -15.75 41.38 0.31
C ASN A 273 -15.51 40.00 0.94
N ALA A 274 -15.52 38.95 0.09
CA ALA A 274 -15.21 37.59 0.49
C ALA A 274 -13.92 37.13 -0.20
N GLN A 275 -13.04 36.40 0.53
CA GLN A 275 -11.85 35.82 -0.09
C GLN A 275 -12.23 34.57 -0.88
N THR A 276 -13.07 33.69 -0.31
CA THR A 276 -13.53 32.46 -0.92
C THR A 276 -15.04 32.43 -1.04
N LEU A 277 -15.54 32.14 -2.24
CA LEU A 277 -16.94 31.82 -2.49
C LEU A 277 -17.09 30.34 -2.73
N THR A 278 -17.94 29.68 -1.94
CA THR A 278 -18.21 28.25 -2.08
C THR A 278 -19.69 28.01 -2.39
N PHE A 279 -19.97 27.28 -3.45
CA PHE A 279 -21.29 26.67 -3.68
C PHE A 279 -21.19 25.19 -3.32
N TYR A 280 -21.99 24.80 -2.35
CA TYR A 280 -21.98 23.44 -1.81
C TYR A 280 -23.35 22.79 -1.95
N ARG A 281 -23.44 21.73 -2.73
CA ARG A 281 -24.70 21.10 -3.15
C ARG A 281 -25.63 22.06 -3.88
N GLY A 282 -26.47 21.51 -4.72
CA GLY A 282 -27.51 22.24 -5.41
C GLY A 282 -27.47 22.00 -6.92
N LYS A 283 -28.53 22.44 -7.57
CA LYS A 283 -28.74 22.31 -9.02
C LYS A 283 -28.31 23.57 -9.73
N PHE A 284 -27.32 23.45 -10.58
CA PHE A 284 -26.77 24.53 -11.38
C PHE A 284 -26.96 24.23 -12.86
N ASN A 285 -27.14 25.25 -13.65
CA ASN A 285 -27.04 25.18 -15.10
C ASN A 285 -26.05 26.24 -15.62
N GLU A 286 -25.75 26.20 -16.91
CA GLU A 286 -24.82 27.14 -17.54
C GLU A 286 -25.17 28.60 -17.28
N GLU A 287 -26.48 28.94 -17.24
CA GLU A 287 -26.95 30.30 -17.06
C GLU A 287 -26.68 30.79 -15.62
N VAL A 288 -27.03 30.00 -14.63
CA VAL A 288 -26.73 30.31 -13.21
C VAL A 288 -25.24 30.47 -13.00
N MET A 289 -24.45 29.56 -13.58
CA MET A 289 -22.99 29.63 -13.49
C MET A 289 -22.46 30.91 -14.13
N ARG A 290 -22.95 31.27 -15.31
CA ARG A 290 -22.56 32.51 -16.02
C ARG A 290 -22.91 33.77 -15.21
N MET A 291 -24.10 33.81 -14.61
CA MET A 291 -24.52 34.91 -13.73
C MET A 291 -23.57 35.00 -12.52
N ALA A 292 -23.27 33.88 -11.87
CA ALA A 292 -22.36 33.86 -10.72
C ALA A 292 -20.96 34.37 -11.12
N LEU A 293 -20.38 33.85 -12.22
CA LEU A 293 -19.04 34.22 -12.67
C LEU A 293 -18.94 35.67 -13.09
N LYS A 294 -19.97 36.25 -13.73
CA LYS A 294 -20.01 37.69 -14.06
C LYS A 294 -19.95 38.58 -12.82
N ASN A 295 -20.65 38.20 -11.76
CA ASN A 295 -20.63 38.96 -10.53
C ASN A 295 -19.30 38.75 -9.76
N VAL A 296 -18.71 37.55 -9.86
CA VAL A 296 -17.36 37.24 -9.30
C VAL A 296 -16.27 38.03 -10.04
N GLU A 297 -16.40 38.21 -11.39
CA GLU A 297 -15.43 38.94 -12.22
C GLU A 297 -15.19 40.38 -11.71
N ILE A 298 -16.23 41.03 -11.23
CA ILE A 298 -16.19 42.43 -10.72
C ILE A 298 -16.13 42.52 -9.21
N SER A 299 -15.98 41.36 -8.53
CA SER A 299 -15.91 41.28 -7.08
C SER A 299 -14.44 41.13 -6.60
N PRO A 300 -14.15 41.35 -5.31
CA PRO A 300 -12.84 41.07 -4.74
C PRO A 300 -12.55 39.59 -4.49
N ILE A 301 -13.45 38.67 -4.84
CA ILE A 301 -13.34 37.22 -4.60
C ILE A 301 -12.14 36.65 -5.35
N LYS A 302 -11.29 35.93 -4.65
CA LYS A 302 -10.07 35.31 -5.21
C LYS A 302 -10.15 33.79 -5.35
N ALA A 303 -11.06 33.14 -4.60
CA ALA A 303 -11.24 31.69 -4.67
C ALA A 303 -12.71 31.34 -4.90
N LEU A 304 -12.94 30.42 -5.83
CA LEU A 304 -14.26 29.86 -6.15
C LEU A 304 -14.23 28.36 -5.98
N GLU A 305 -15.20 27.83 -5.24
CA GLU A 305 -15.35 26.40 -5.00
C GLU A 305 -16.76 25.94 -5.37
N LEU A 306 -16.85 24.92 -6.20
CA LEU A 306 -18.09 24.25 -6.61
C LEU A 306 -18.02 22.81 -6.13
N LEU A 307 -18.80 22.47 -5.12
CA LEU A 307 -18.71 21.20 -4.42
C LEU A 307 -20.05 20.48 -4.40
N LEU A 308 -20.08 19.21 -4.83
CA LEU A 308 -21.29 18.38 -4.86
C LEU A 308 -22.45 19.03 -5.70
N ILE A 309 -22.13 19.60 -6.83
CA ILE A 309 -23.08 20.30 -7.70
C ILE A 309 -23.70 19.33 -8.71
N ASP A 310 -25.03 19.34 -8.81
CA ASP A 310 -25.77 18.71 -9.91
C ASP A 310 -25.89 19.72 -11.06
N PHE A 311 -25.15 19.49 -12.14
CA PHE A 311 -25.01 20.45 -13.23
C PHE A 311 -25.82 20.02 -14.45
N ALA A 312 -26.68 20.92 -15.00
CA ALA A 312 -27.43 20.69 -16.22
C ALA A 312 -26.99 21.63 -17.34
N ARG A 313 -26.92 21.06 -18.55
CA ARG A 313 -26.67 21.87 -19.76
C ARG A 313 -27.91 22.68 -20.14
N SER A 314 -27.70 23.92 -20.56
CA SER A 314 -28.78 24.72 -21.14
C SER A 314 -29.13 24.19 -22.53
N GLN A 315 -30.43 23.99 -22.81
CA GLN A 315 -30.89 23.56 -24.13
C GLN A 315 -30.78 24.69 -25.20
N ASN A 316 -30.72 25.93 -24.76
CA ASN A 316 -30.60 27.09 -25.63
C ASN A 316 -29.17 27.62 -25.60
N ARG A 317 -28.42 27.43 -26.70
CA ARG A 317 -27.15 28.13 -26.94
C ARG A 317 -27.40 29.61 -27.15
N THR A 318 -27.65 30.34 -26.10
CA THR A 318 -27.60 31.80 -26.17
C THR A 318 -26.14 32.21 -26.24
N GLN A 319 -25.75 32.94 -27.29
CA GLN A 319 -24.47 33.66 -27.36
C GLN A 319 -24.42 34.71 -26.25
N GLY A 320 -24.30 34.28 -25.01
CA GLY A 320 -24.12 35.16 -23.87
C GLY A 320 -22.70 35.71 -23.85
N SER A 321 -22.52 36.95 -23.39
CA SER A 321 -21.22 37.59 -23.21
C SER A 321 -20.27 36.67 -22.43
N SER A 322 -19.11 36.37 -23.01
CA SER A 322 -18.06 35.61 -22.37
C SER A 322 -17.53 36.36 -21.12
N VAL A 323 -17.26 35.61 -20.03
CA VAL A 323 -16.55 36.12 -18.86
C VAL A 323 -15.09 36.21 -19.27
N LYS A 324 -14.51 37.40 -19.40
CA LYS A 324 -13.16 37.57 -19.97
C LYS A 324 -12.08 37.92 -18.98
N ASN A 325 -12.43 38.62 -17.89
CA ASN A 325 -11.47 39.21 -16.97
C ASN A 325 -11.53 38.65 -15.55
N LEU A 326 -12.00 37.40 -15.42
CA LEU A 326 -12.12 36.74 -14.14
C LEU A 326 -10.71 36.55 -13.51
N SER A 327 -10.47 37.19 -12.37
CA SER A 327 -9.18 37.14 -11.68
C SER A 327 -9.26 36.27 -10.44
N LEU A 328 -9.41 34.95 -10.62
CA LEU A 328 -9.38 33.98 -9.56
C LEU A 328 -7.95 33.48 -9.32
N ASP A 329 -7.57 33.35 -8.07
CA ASP A 329 -6.34 32.68 -7.63
C ASP A 329 -6.52 31.17 -7.49
N ARG A 330 -7.71 30.75 -6.99
CA ARG A 330 -8.05 29.36 -6.74
C ARG A 330 -9.42 29.00 -7.31
N LEU A 331 -9.45 27.89 -8.04
CA LEU A 331 -10.70 27.29 -8.55
C LEU A 331 -10.76 25.83 -8.16
N VAL A 332 -11.85 25.43 -7.53
CA VAL A 332 -12.10 24.03 -7.13
C VAL A 332 -13.43 23.57 -7.70
N LEU A 333 -13.41 22.50 -8.45
CA LEU A 333 -14.57 21.76 -8.96
C LEU A 333 -14.49 20.35 -8.36
N SER A 334 -15.47 19.99 -7.51
CA SER A 334 -15.44 18.68 -6.84
C SER A 334 -16.82 18.05 -6.81
N ASP A 335 -16.88 16.75 -7.11
CA ASP A 335 -18.11 15.96 -7.05
C ASP A 335 -19.23 16.57 -7.89
N ILE A 336 -18.93 16.92 -9.14
CA ILE A 336 -19.93 17.44 -10.06
C ILE A 336 -20.64 16.28 -10.76
N SER A 337 -21.95 16.16 -10.59
CA SER A 337 -22.76 15.18 -11.36
C SER A 337 -23.06 15.68 -12.75
N ASN A 338 -23.30 14.76 -13.69
CA ASN A 338 -23.55 15.04 -15.12
C ASN A 338 -22.39 15.74 -15.86
N PRO A 339 -21.16 15.23 -15.78
CA PRO A 339 -19.96 15.89 -16.32
C PRO A 339 -19.89 15.95 -17.84
N ASP A 340 -20.55 15.03 -18.56
CA ASP A 340 -20.61 15.05 -20.05
C ASP A 340 -21.18 16.36 -20.60
N ILE A 341 -21.81 17.12 -19.74
CA ILE A 341 -22.41 18.40 -20.00
C ILE A 341 -21.40 19.56 -19.80
N MET A 342 -20.34 19.31 -19.01
CA MET A 342 -19.29 20.31 -18.76
C MET A 342 -18.23 20.32 -19.89
N ARG A 343 -18.61 20.18 -21.15
CA ARG A 343 -17.77 20.71 -22.23
C ARG A 343 -17.81 22.23 -22.09
N PHE A 344 -16.77 22.74 -21.44
CA PHE A 344 -16.56 24.18 -21.38
C PHE A 344 -16.26 24.68 -22.80
N ASP A 345 -17.28 24.97 -23.59
CA ASP A 345 -17.16 25.79 -24.80
C ASP A 345 -16.80 27.25 -24.43
N TRP A 346 -16.15 27.42 -23.30
CA TRP A 346 -15.78 28.74 -22.80
C TRP A 346 -14.42 29.09 -23.39
N SER A 347 -14.27 30.34 -23.79
CA SER A 347 -12.94 30.87 -23.95
C SER A 347 -12.28 30.86 -22.56
N PHE A 348 -11.39 29.92 -22.32
CA PHE A 348 -10.74 29.72 -21.02
C PHE A 348 -9.73 30.81 -20.66
N THR A 349 -9.75 31.94 -21.34
CA THR A 349 -8.85 33.08 -21.10
C THR A 349 -8.79 33.50 -19.64
N TRP A 350 -9.83 33.28 -18.86
CA TRP A 350 -9.87 33.55 -17.45
C TRP A 350 -9.06 32.56 -16.58
N LEU A 351 -8.71 31.36 -17.09
CA LEU A 351 -7.79 30.44 -16.41
C LEU A 351 -6.34 30.99 -16.31
N ASN A 352 -5.98 31.98 -17.10
CA ASN A 352 -4.67 32.62 -17.11
C ASN A 352 -4.24 33.15 -15.73
N HIS A 353 -5.19 33.52 -14.88
CA HIS A 353 -4.95 34.08 -13.54
C HIS A 353 -4.98 33.02 -12.43
N VAL A 354 -5.56 31.83 -12.68
CA VAL A 354 -5.72 30.79 -11.67
C VAL A 354 -4.37 30.19 -11.33
N ARG A 355 -4.02 30.21 -10.04
CA ARG A 355 -2.81 29.55 -9.54
C ARG A 355 -3.04 28.12 -9.02
N LYS A 356 -4.22 27.87 -8.42
CA LYS A 356 -4.59 26.55 -7.90
C LYS A 356 -5.87 26.10 -8.60
N PHE A 357 -5.74 25.12 -9.47
CA PHE A 357 -6.85 24.56 -10.20
C PHE A 357 -7.06 23.09 -9.81
N ILE A 358 -8.22 22.79 -9.23
CA ILE A 358 -8.56 21.47 -8.71
C ILE A 358 -9.87 21.04 -9.36
N VAL A 359 -9.84 19.91 -10.06
CA VAL A 359 -10.98 19.24 -10.68
C VAL A 359 -11.01 17.81 -10.20
N TRP A 360 -11.73 17.56 -9.11
CA TRP A 360 -11.74 16.30 -8.42
C TRP A 360 -13.10 15.61 -8.52
N ASN A 361 -13.12 14.31 -8.89
CA ASN A 361 -14.36 13.52 -9.00
C ASN A 361 -15.46 14.17 -9.84
N VAL A 362 -15.06 14.72 -10.98
CA VAL A 362 -15.99 15.36 -11.93
C VAL A 362 -16.34 14.43 -13.10
N ASN A 363 -15.61 13.32 -13.26
CA ASN A 363 -15.77 12.33 -14.32
C ASN A 363 -15.68 12.92 -15.75
N PHE A 364 -14.90 13.98 -15.93
CA PHE A 364 -14.60 14.43 -17.28
C PHE A 364 -13.59 13.48 -17.94
N ASN A 365 -13.70 13.24 -19.25
CA ASN A 365 -12.94 12.21 -19.96
C ASN A 365 -11.92 12.78 -20.95
N SER A 366 -11.76 14.08 -21.07
CA SER A 366 -10.67 14.63 -21.88
C SER A 366 -10.29 16.04 -21.43
N VAL A 367 -9.00 16.35 -21.58
CA VAL A 367 -8.48 17.71 -21.44
C VAL A 367 -8.27 18.25 -22.86
N PRO A 368 -9.03 19.25 -23.31
CA PRO A 368 -8.86 19.83 -24.65
C PRO A 368 -7.47 20.42 -24.84
N CYS A 369 -6.89 20.29 -26.04
CA CYS A 369 -5.54 20.78 -26.33
C CYS A 369 -5.38 22.29 -26.10
N ASP A 370 -6.43 23.08 -26.38
CA ASP A 370 -6.47 24.52 -26.20
C ASP A 370 -6.57 24.98 -24.74
N SER A 371 -6.84 24.05 -23.81
CA SER A 371 -6.88 24.36 -22.39
C SER A 371 -5.47 24.52 -21.77
N TRP A 372 -4.49 23.77 -22.27
CA TRP A 372 -3.13 23.81 -21.72
C TRP A 372 -2.47 25.20 -21.83
N PRO A 373 -2.51 25.89 -23.01
CA PRO A 373 -1.95 27.23 -23.15
C PRO A 373 -2.60 28.29 -22.28
N GLU A 374 -3.87 28.10 -21.91
CA GLU A 374 -4.61 29.07 -21.10
C GLU A 374 -4.24 29.02 -19.60
N MET A 375 -3.62 27.95 -19.15
CA MET A 375 -3.25 27.75 -17.73
C MET A 375 -1.89 28.35 -17.36
N LYS A 376 -1.59 29.59 -17.83
CA LYS A 376 -0.25 30.23 -17.69
C LYS A 376 0.19 30.47 -16.27
N SER A 377 -0.73 30.67 -15.33
CA SER A 377 -0.42 31.00 -13.94
C SER A 377 -0.58 29.81 -12.98
N VAL A 378 -1.02 28.66 -13.48
CA VAL A 378 -1.28 27.50 -12.62
C VAL A 378 0.01 26.97 -12.02
N GLU A 379 0.06 26.94 -10.69
CA GLU A 379 1.14 26.41 -9.86
C GLU A 379 0.78 25.00 -9.35
N LEU A 380 -0.50 24.77 -9.05
CA LEU A 380 -1.04 23.47 -8.65
C LEU A 380 -2.19 23.09 -9.57
N LEU A 381 -2.05 21.96 -10.27
CA LEU A 381 -3.09 21.35 -11.08
C LEU A 381 -3.43 19.99 -10.49
N ASP A 382 -4.66 19.83 -10.04
CA ASP A 382 -5.21 18.58 -9.54
C ASP A 382 -6.38 18.16 -10.41
N ILE A 383 -6.20 17.06 -11.16
CA ILE A 383 -7.23 16.43 -11.99
C ILE A 383 -7.44 14.97 -11.56
N SER A 384 -7.31 14.72 -10.28
CA SER A 384 -7.43 13.39 -9.71
C SER A 384 -8.88 12.89 -9.66
N ASN A 385 -9.02 11.58 -9.56
CA ASN A 385 -10.32 10.88 -9.40
C ASN A 385 -11.34 11.17 -10.53
N ASN A 386 -10.89 11.22 -11.80
CA ASN A 386 -11.73 11.59 -12.94
C ASN A 386 -11.89 10.50 -14.00
N GLN A 387 -11.39 9.30 -13.78
CA GLN A 387 -11.41 8.18 -14.73
C GLN A 387 -10.68 8.46 -16.07
N LEU A 388 -9.72 9.38 -16.06
CA LEU A 388 -8.94 9.75 -17.25
C LEU A 388 -8.11 8.58 -17.77
N LEU A 389 -8.05 8.42 -19.09
CA LEU A 389 -7.17 7.53 -19.82
C LEU A 389 -5.98 8.31 -20.41
N ASP A 390 -4.91 7.62 -20.77
CA ASP A 390 -3.70 8.23 -21.34
C ASP A 390 -4.03 9.09 -22.56
N SER A 391 -4.84 8.60 -23.49
CA SER A 391 -5.25 9.31 -24.71
C SER A 391 -6.07 10.58 -24.47
N TYR A 392 -6.62 10.76 -23.28
CA TYR A 392 -7.44 11.93 -22.93
C TYR A 392 -6.63 13.06 -22.29
N ILE A 393 -5.47 12.76 -21.72
CA ILE A 393 -4.57 13.76 -21.14
C ILE A 393 -3.31 14.00 -21.99
N TYR A 394 -2.85 12.99 -22.71
CA TYR A 394 -1.71 13.08 -23.59
C TYR A 394 -2.13 12.81 -25.04
N ASN A 395 -2.05 13.86 -25.87
CA ASN A 395 -2.21 13.75 -27.29
C ASN A 395 -0.93 14.29 -27.96
N PRO A 396 -0.17 13.48 -28.69
CA PRO A 396 1.05 13.92 -29.34
C PRO A 396 0.87 15.03 -30.37
N LEU A 397 -0.37 15.27 -30.82
CA LEU A 397 -0.71 16.37 -31.72
C LEU A 397 -0.95 17.70 -30.99
N CYS A 398 -1.11 17.70 -29.67
CA CYS A 398 -1.19 18.91 -28.87
C CYS A 398 0.19 19.57 -28.73
N ASP A 399 0.28 20.87 -29.04
CA ASP A 399 1.48 21.63 -28.71
C ASP A 399 1.47 22.01 -27.23
N THR A 400 2.21 21.26 -26.41
CA THR A 400 2.38 21.50 -24.97
C THR A 400 3.57 22.41 -24.67
N ARG A 401 4.36 22.79 -25.68
CA ARG A 401 5.53 23.67 -25.49
C ARG A 401 5.08 25.02 -24.98
N ASN A 402 5.81 25.53 -24.02
CA ASN A 402 5.50 26.80 -23.36
C ASN A 402 4.13 26.88 -22.66
N THR A 403 3.58 25.73 -22.27
CA THR A 403 2.39 25.68 -21.41
C THR A 403 2.79 25.42 -19.96
N LEU A 404 1.93 25.76 -19.00
CA LEU A 404 2.10 25.45 -17.59
C LEU A 404 3.50 25.80 -16.99
N HIS A 405 4.10 26.93 -17.41
CA HIS A 405 5.48 27.26 -16.97
C HIS A 405 5.63 27.48 -15.48
N LYS A 406 4.54 27.70 -14.75
CA LYS A 406 4.57 27.92 -13.30
C LYS A 406 4.18 26.70 -12.51
N LEU A 407 3.75 25.63 -13.21
CA LEU A 407 3.27 24.42 -12.56
C LEU A 407 4.37 23.80 -11.69
N ASP A 408 4.13 23.74 -10.41
CA ASP A 408 4.97 23.13 -9.40
C ASP A 408 4.47 21.74 -8.99
N THR A 409 3.15 21.61 -8.82
CA THR A 409 2.52 20.36 -8.37
C THR A 409 1.47 19.89 -9.37
N PHE A 410 1.60 18.65 -9.81
CA PHE A 410 0.66 17.99 -10.72
C PHE A 410 0.11 16.71 -10.09
N ASN A 411 -1.21 16.68 -9.85
CA ASN A 411 -1.91 15.52 -9.30
C ASN A 411 -2.84 14.90 -10.34
N VAL A 412 -2.53 13.67 -10.75
CA VAL A 412 -3.32 12.83 -11.66
C VAL A 412 -3.73 11.51 -11.00
N SER A 413 -3.70 11.44 -9.67
CA SER A 413 -4.00 10.23 -8.93
C SER A 413 -5.45 9.76 -9.12
N HIS A 414 -5.74 8.50 -8.78
CA HIS A 414 -7.09 7.93 -8.86
C HIS A 414 -7.74 8.08 -10.24
N ASN A 415 -6.98 7.86 -11.30
CA ASN A 415 -7.44 7.80 -12.67
C ASN A 415 -7.27 6.40 -13.26
N ARG A 416 -7.33 6.25 -14.58
CA ARG A 416 -7.16 4.99 -15.30
C ARG A 416 -5.95 5.03 -16.24
N LEU A 417 -4.91 5.76 -15.84
CA LEU A 417 -3.69 5.89 -16.63
C LEU A 417 -2.92 4.57 -16.63
N THR A 418 -2.39 4.18 -17.79
CA THR A 418 -1.67 2.92 -17.98
C THR A 418 -0.23 3.13 -18.43
N SER A 419 0.09 4.22 -19.11
CA SER A 419 1.37 4.47 -19.75
C SER A 419 2.24 5.45 -18.96
N LEU A 420 3.33 4.94 -18.38
CA LEU A 420 4.32 5.78 -17.69
C LEU A 420 5.09 6.67 -18.67
N SER A 421 5.33 6.19 -19.91
CA SER A 421 6.03 6.95 -20.96
C SER A 421 5.20 8.13 -21.49
N ASP A 422 3.87 7.97 -21.62
CA ASP A 422 3.00 9.06 -22.05
C ASP A 422 2.92 10.17 -21.00
N LEU A 423 2.89 9.79 -19.72
CA LEU A 423 2.93 10.74 -18.62
C LEU A 423 4.26 11.49 -18.57
N ALA A 424 5.38 10.81 -18.79
CA ALA A 424 6.70 11.45 -18.93
C ALA A 424 6.72 12.44 -20.09
N SER A 425 6.16 12.04 -21.25
CA SER A 425 6.08 12.87 -22.45
C SER A 425 5.19 14.09 -22.26
N LEU A 426 4.04 13.94 -21.57
CA LEU A 426 3.17 15.08 -21.23
C LEU A 426 3.88 16.11 -20.37
N THR A 427 4.59 15.64 -19.32
CA THR A 427 5.19 16.53 -18.32
C THR A 427 6.55 17.08 -18.73
N LYS A 428 7.09 16.62 -19.83
CA LYS A 428 8.40 17.02 -20.37
C LYS A 428 8.61 18.53 -20.47
N ASP A 429 7.55 19.26 -20.85
CA ASP A 429 7.60 20.70 -21.08
C ASP A 429 7.25 21.54 -19.83
N PHE A 430 6.84 20.92 -18.71
CA PHE A 430 6.48 21.63 -17.48
C PHE A 430 7.74 22.01 -16.66
N VAL A 431 8.30 23.18 -17.00
CA VAL A 431 9.67 23.58 -16.60
C VAL A 431 9.91 23.74 -15.10
N LYS A 432 8.85 23.99 -14.30
CA LYS A 432 8.95 24.19 -12.85
C LYS A 432 8.39 23.02 -12.04
N LEU A 433 7.91 21.98 -12.70
CA LEU A 433 7.29 20.85 -12.03
C LEU A 433 8.28 20.18 -11.05
N THR A 434 7.92 20.17 -9.76
CA THR A 434 8.70 19.55 -8.70
C THR A 434 8.02 18.31 -8.13
N THR A 435 6.68 18.33 -8.06
CA THR A 435 5.90 17.26 -7.43
C THR A 435 4.88 16.68 -8.42
N ILE A 436 4.90 15.37 -8.57
CA ILE A 436 3.89 14.63 -9.31
C ILE A 436 3.26 13.54 -8.44
N ASP A 437 1.92 13.56 -8.36
CA ASP A 437 1.14 12.49 -7.75
C ASP A 437 0.41 11.72 -8.87
N MET A 438 0.84 10.50 -9.10
CA MET A 438 0.27 9.58 -10.07
C MET A 438 -0.23 8.28 -9.42
N SER A 439 -0.48 8.32 -8.11
CA SER A 439 -0.93 7.17 -7.33
C SER A 439 -2.31 6.67 -7.75
N HIS A 440 -2.65 5.45 -7.35
CA HIS A 440 -3.96 4.85 -7.62
C HIS A 440 -4.37 4.90 -9.11
N ASN A 441 -3.46 4.46 -9.97
CA ASN A 441 -3.67 4.26 -11.40
C ASN A 441 -3.35 2.81 -11.80
N GLN A 442 -3.18 2.56 -13.08
CA GLN A 442 -2.76 1.25 -13.60
C GLN A 442 -1.43 1.37 -14.37
N LEU A 443 -0.60 2.32 -13.95
CA LEU A 443 0.64 2.67 -14.64
C LEU A 443 1.60 1.50 -14.68
N GLN A 444 2.17 1.30 -15.84
CA GLN A 444 3.23 0.33 -16.13
C GLN A 444 4.18 0.87 -17.20
N TYR A 445 5.36 0.28 -17.30
CA TYR A 445 6.29 0.54 -18.39
C TYR A 445 6.36 -0.68 -19.31
N LEU A 446 5.95 -0.50 -20.55
CA LEU A 446 5.86 -1.57 -21.55
C LEU A 446 7.12 -1.67 -22.43
N GLY A 447 8.18 -0.96 -22.09
CA GLY A 447 9.43 -0.96 -22.86
C GLY A 447 9.41 -0.06 -24.10
N ASN A 448 8.31 0.62 -24.37
CA ASN A 448 8.13 1.48 -25.53
C ASN A 448 8.08 2.95 -25.12
N GLY A 449 8.81 3.81 -25.81
CA GLY A 449 8.80 5.26 -25.65
C GLY A 449 9.94 5.81 -24.80
N ALA A 450 10.28 7.05 -25.05
CA ALA A 450 11.27 7.81 -24.27
C ALA A 450 10.66 8.28 -22.95
N CYS A 451 11.41 8.15 -21.87
CA CYS A 451 10.99 8.59 -20.52
C CYS A 451 11.81 9.83 -20.11
N ASP A 452 11.57 10.92 -20.84
CA ASP A 452 12.31 12.18 -20.69
C ASP A 452 11.72 13.05 -19.56
N TRP A 453 11.90 12.63 -18.32
CA TRP A 453 11.49 13.43 -17.17
C TRP A 453 12.34 14.67 -16.97
N ARG A 454 11.72 15.75 -16.54
CA ARG A 454 12.46 16.96 -16.11
C ARG A 454 13.26 16.69 -14.84
N LYS A 455 14.48 17.20 -14.79
CA LYS A 455 15.35 17.13 -13.60
C LYS A 455 14.83 17.95 -12.41
N THR A 456 13.83 18.79 -12.62
CA THR A 456 13.17 19.56 -11.56
C THR A 456 12.23 18.69 -10.69
N ILE A 457 11.83 17.51 -11.18
CA ILE A 457 10.95 16.61 -10.44
C ILE A 457 11.74 15.97 -9.30
N THR A 458 11.39 16.36 -8.08
CA THR A 458 12.02 15.89 -6.85
C THR A 458 11.12 14.99 -6.02
N LYS A 459 9.79 15.10 -6.19
CA LYS A 459 8.82 14.30 -5.44
C LYS A 459 7.90 13.55 -6.37
N VAL A 460 7.88 12.22 -6.24
CA VAL A 460 7.02 11.32 -7.01
C VAL A 460 6.21 10.43 -6.05
N ILE A 461 4.88 10.49 -6.18
CA ILE A 461 3.93 9.65 -5.49
C ILE A 461 3.30 8.72 -6.53
N GLY A 462 3.71 7.46 -6.54
CA GLY A 462 3.30 6.47 -7.53
C GLY A 462 2.74 5.18 -6.92
N ASN A 463 2.30 5.23 -5.67
CA ASN A 463 1.75 4.06 -4.98
C ASN A 463 0.43 3.56 -5.61
N HIS A 464 0.06 2.32 -5.32
CA HIS A 464 -1.16 1.70 -5.85
C HIS A 464 -1.24 1.75 -7.39
N ASN A 465 -0.19 1.26 -8.03
CA ASN A 465 -0.07 1.12 -9.49
C ASN A 465 0.27 -0.32 -9.90
N SER A 466 0.41 -0.57 -11.20
CA SER A 466 0.85 -1.86 -11.75
C SER A 466 2.34 -1.86 -12.09
N LEU A 467 3.14 -1.04 -11.37
CA LEU A 467 4.58 -0.91 -11.62
C LEU A 467 5.30 -2.23 -11.34
N THR A 468 6.15 -2.62 -12.27
CA THR A 468 7.05 -3.77 -12.18
C THR A 468 8.49 -3.28 -12.05
N SER A 469 9.43 -4.19 -11.82
CA SER A 469 10.85 -3.84 -11.74
C SER A 469 11.40 -3.20 -13.03
N ASP A 470 10.79 -3.48 -14.19
CA ASP A 470 11.15 -2.79 -15.44
C ASP A 470 10.77 -1.30 -15.44
N SER A 471 9.84 -0.89 -14.60
CA SER A 471 9.40 0.51 -14.50
C SER A 471 10.51 1.44 -14.00
N PHE A 472 11.52 0.91 -13.29
CA PHE A 472 12.70 1.70 -12.89
C PHE A 472 13.44 2.31 -14.08
N LYS A 473 13.37 1.71 -15.26
CA LYS A 473 13.96 2.24 -16.50
C LYS A 473 13.30 3.54 -16.98
N CYS A 474 12.09 3.80 -16.48
CA CYS A 474 11.25 4.92 -16.89
C CYS A 474 10.91 5.88 -15.73
N LEU A 475 11.48 5.73 -14.55
CA LEU A 475 11.26 6.65 -13.44
C LEU A 475 12.30 7.79 -13.43
N PRO A 476 11.93 9.01 -12.96
CA PRO A 476 12.88 10.11 -12.85
C PRO A 476 13.94 9.83 -11.79
N THR A 477 15.19 10.19 -12.07
CA THR A 477 16.34 9.96 -11.18
C THR A 477 16.68 11.16 -10.30
N SER A 478 16.04 12.31 -10.52
CA SER A 478 16.25 13.56 -9.75
C SER A 478 15.47 13.60 -8.43
N VAL A 479 14.81 12.49 -8.06
CA VAL A 479 13.89 12.43 -6.92
C VAL A 479 14.60 12.43 -5.57
N ASN A 480 14.03 13.17 -4.62
CA ASN A 480 14.37 13.10 -3.20
C ASN A 480 13.31 12.33 -2.38
N PHE A 481 12.06 12.30 -2.87
CA PHE A 481 10.96 11.52 -2.32
C PHE A 481 10.38 10.62 -3.41
N LEU A 482 10.31 9.32 -3.14
CA LEU A 482 9.73 8.34 -4.07
C LEU A 482 8.86 7.34 -3.31
N ASP A 483 7.56 7.32 -3.63
CA ASP A 483 6.62 6.35 -3.10
C ASP A 483 6.14 5.43 -4.23
N LEU A 484 6.49 4.15 -4.16
CA LEU A 484 6.08 3.09 -5.07
C LEU A 484 5.39 1.95 -4.29
N SER A 485 4.79 2.27 -3.17
CA SER A 485 4.11 1.30 -2.32
C SER A 485 2.91 0.67 -3.05
N TYR A 486 2.55 -0.54 -2.66
CA TYR A 486 1.39 -1.27 -3.18
C TYR A 486 1.37 -1.38 -4.72
N SER A 487 2.51 -1.76 -5.27
CA SER A 487 2.71 -2.05 -6.70
C SER A 487 3.06 -3.54 -6.89
N SER A 488 3.69 -3.88 -8.01
CA SER A 488 4.08 -5.28 -8.30
C SER A 488 5.60 -5.45 -8.41
N LEU A 489 6.36 -4.60 -7.69
CA LEU A 489 7.81 -4.66 -7.68
C LEU A 489 8.29 -5.94 -6.99
N ASP A 490 9.09 -6.72 -7.68
CA ASP A 490 9.66 -7.98 -7.16
C ASP A 490 11.17 -7.91 -6.95
N GLN A 491 11.83 -6.93 -7.57
CA GLN A 491 13.27 -6.68 -7.43
C GLN A 491 13.57 -5.18 -7.41
N LEU A 492 14.70 -4.82 -6.83
CA LEU A 492 15.22 -3.46 -6.79
C LEU A 492 16.30 -3.28 -7.86
N ASP A 493 16.18 -2.27 -8.68
CA ASP A 493 17.17 -1.91 -9.70
C ASP A 493 18.24 -1.01 -9.08
N MET A 494 19.42 -1.57 -8.83
CA MET A 494 20.54 -0.83 -8.24
C MET A 494 21.12 0.24 -9.18
N ASP A 495 21.00 0.06 -10.49
CA ASP A 495 21.45 1.07 -11.45
C ASP A 495 20.58 2.32 -11.37
N TYR A 496 19.27 2.14 -11.16
CA TYR A 496 18.39 3.26 -10.90
C TYR A 496 18.73 3.97 -9.59
N PHE A 497 18.86 3.23 -8.47
CA PHE A 497 19.14 3.85 -7.16
C PHE A 497 20.53 4.50 -7.07
N ASN A 498 21.51 4.01 -7.82
CA ASN A 498 22.81 4.67 -7.95
C ASN A 498 22.71 6.01 -8.69
N LYS A 499 21.79 6.12 -9.66
CA LYS A 499 21.53 7.39 -10.38
C LYS A 499 20.68 8.33 -9.55
N ALA A 500 19.69 7.82 -8.80
CA ALA A 500 18.84 8.59 -7.88
C ALA A 500 19.55 8.87 -6.54
N SER A 501 20.73 9.49 -6.61
CA SER A 501 21.62 9.69 -5.47
C SER A 501 21.07 10.65 -4.41
N GLU A 502 20.19 11.58 -4.77
CA GLU A 502 19.59 12.60 -3.88
C GLU A 502 18.38 12.08 -3.08
N LEU A 503 18.04 10.81 -3.21
CA LEU A 503 16.88 10.21 -2.57
C LEU A 503 17.01 10.24 -1.04
N THR A 504 16.04 10.87 -0.37
CA THR A 504 15.96 10.99 1.09
C THR A 504 14.89 10.12 1.71
N GLU A 505 13.78 9.91 0.99
CA GLU A 505 12.65 9.10 1.43
C GLU A 505 12.22 8.13 0.33
N LEU A 506 12.14 6.86 0.66
CA LEU A 506 11.74 5.78 -0.25
C LEU A 506 10.72 4.89 0.41
N LEU A 507 9.52 4.83 -0.17
CA LEU A 507 8.43 4.02 0.30
C LEU A 507 8.16 2.90 -0.70
N LEU A 508 8.27 1.64 -0.26
CA LEU A 508 8.14 0.43 -1.05
C LEU A 508 7.23 -0.60 -0.36
N SER A 509 6.39 -0.14 0.56
CA SER A 509 5.48 -1.01 1.33
C SER A 509 4.52 -1.79 0.43
N GLY A 510 4.15 -3.01 0.81
CA GLY A 510 3.11 -3.77 0.11
C GLY A 510 3.47 -4.25 -1.30
N ASN A 511 4.75 -4.45 -1.60
CA ASN A 511 5.26 -4.99 -2.86
C ASN A 511 5.56 -6.50 -2.78
N LYS A 512 6.27 -7.03 -3.77
CA LYS A 512 6.67 -8.45 -3.86
C LYS A 512 8.19 -8.63 -3.79
N ILE A 513 8.90 -7.69 -3.17
CA ILE A 513 10.36 -7.70 -3.10
C ILE A 513 10.82 -8.92 -2.30
N LYS A 514 11.66 -9.75 -2.93
CA LYS A 514 12.11 -11.02 -2.38
C LYS A 514 13.41 -10.92 -1.59
N PHE A 515 14.25 -9.94 -1.89
CA PHE A 515 15.53 -9.74 -1.21
C PHE A 515 15.97 -8.27 -1.27
N ILE A 516 16.75 -7.90 -0.27
CA ILE A 516 17.36 -6.58 -0.19
C ILE A 516 18.81 -6.73 -0.64
N PRO A 517 19.24 -6.05 -1.73
CA PRO A 517 20.59 -6.17 -2.23
C PRO A 517 21.64 -5.72 -1.20
N SER A 518 22.78 -6.41 -1.18
CA SER A 518 23.96 -5.93 -0.44
C SER A 518 24.67 -4.82 -1.23
N GLY A 519 25.25 -3.85 -0.53
CA GLY A 519 26.00 -2.76 -1.16
C GLY A 519 25.14 -1.64 -1.74
N TRP A 520 23.94 -1.49 -1.25
CA TRP A 520 23.07 -0.38 -1.60
C TRP A 520 23.64 0.94 -1.05
N LYS A 521 24.18 1.78 -1.93
CA LYS A 521 24.91 3.01 -1.59
C LYS A 521 24.02 4.24 -1.78
N ASN A 522 23.07 4.46 -0.88
CA ASN A 522 22.33 5.72 -0.87
C ASN A 522 22.65 6.53 0.40
N ARG A 523 23.53 7.52 0.22
CA ARG A 523 24.10 8.29 1.33
C ARG A 523 23.10 9.20 2.03
N TYR A 524 22.09 9.70 1.31
CA TYR A 524 21.14 10.69 1.82
C TYR A 524 19.82 10.09 2.30
N LEU A 525 19.61 8.80 2.08
CA LEU A 525 18.35 8.12 2.45
C LEU A 525 18.15 8.15 3.98
N ARG A 526 17.05 8.76 4.41
CA ARG A 526 16.66 8.91 5.82
C ARG A 526 15.51 8.00 6.22
N THR A 527 14.55 7.81 5.33
CA THR A 527 13.35 7.00 5.55
C THR A 527 13.26 5.93 4.49
N LEU A 528 13.11 4.67 4.93
CA LEU A 528 12.92 3.53 4.05
C LEU A 528 11.77 2.66 4.59
N ALA A 529 10.72 2.50 3.79
CA ALA A 529 9.60 1.63 4.11
C ALA A 529 9.60 0.40 3.19
N LEU A 530 9.62 -0.77 3.79
CA LEU A 530 9.70 -2.08 3.14
C LEU A 530 8.71 -3.09 3.75
N ASP A 531 7.76 -2.62 4.56
CA ASP A 531 6.77 -3.48 5.20
C ASP A 531 5.83 -4.15 4.18
N GLY A 532 5.31 -5.32 4.53
CA GLY A 532 4.37 -6.04 3.67
C GLY A 532 4.98 -6.56 2.35
N ASN A 533 6.28 -6.87 2.34
CA ASN A 533 6.97 -7.46 1.19
C ASN A 533 7.17 -8.99 1.36
N SER A 534 8.03 -9.58 0.55
CA SER A 534 8.25 -11.04 0.51
C SER A 534 9.67 -11.45 0.87
N PHE A 535 10.46 -10.58 1.47
CA PHE A 535 11.83 -10.94 1.86
C PHE A 535 11.87 -11.56 3.26
N GLY A 536 12.62 -12.66 3.37
CA GLY A 536 12.77 -13.37 4.64
C GLY A 536 14.13 -13.13 5.32
N LEU A 537 15.13 -12.75 4.54
CA LEU A 537 16.51 -12.57 5.00
C LEU A 537 16.87 -11.08 5.03
N VAL A 538 17.32 -10.62 6.19
CA VAL A 538 17.81 -9.27 6.40
C VAL A 538 19.20 -9.35 7.01
N SER A 539 20.14 -8.58 6.48
CA SER A 539 21.52 -8.50 6.96
C SER A 539 21.95 -7.05 7.14
N MET A 540 22.80 -6.81 8.12
CA MET A 540 23.46 -5.50 8.28
C MET A 540 24.22 -5.03 7.05
N LYS A 541 24.72 -5.96 6.24
CA LYS A 541 25.44 -5.64 5.00
C LYS A 541 24.58 -4.87 4.01
N SER A 542 23.25 -5.10 3.99
CA SER A 542 22.32 -4.41 3.10
C SER A 542 22.14 -2.92 3.43
N PHE A 543 22.35 -2.52 4.68
CA PHE A 543 22.13 -1.15 5.15
C PHE A 543 23.42 -0.42 5.55
N LYS A 544 24.57 -1.09 5.46
CA LYS A 544 25.88 -0.57 5.94
C LYS A 544 26.25 0.79 5.32
N ASP A 545 25.93 0.97 4.05
CA ASP A 545 26.32 2.16 3.28
C ASP A 545 25.23 3.25 3.28
N MET A 546 24.10 3.03 3.98
CA MET A 546 23.04 4.02 4.19
C MET A 546 23.29 4.84 5.46
N LEU A 547 24.28 5.74 5.39
CA LEU A 547 24.82 6.45 6.57
C LEU A 547 23.80 7.40 7.22
N SER A 548 22.81 7.88 6.47
CA SER A 548 21.78 8.83 6.94
C SER A 548 20.47 8.18 7.36
N LEU A 549 20.35 6.86 7.22
CA LEU A 549 19.11 6.16 7.54
C LEU A 549 18.72 6.34 9.03
N ARG A 550 17.51 6.82 9.27
CA ARG A 550 16.97 7.09 10.60
C ARG A 550 15.67 6.32 10.87
N VAL A 551 14.83 6.13 9.86
CA VAL A 551 13.54 5.46 9.98
C VAL A 551 13.50 4.28 9.02
N LEU A 552 13.25 3.11 9.57
CA LEU A 552 13.05 1.87 8.81
C LEU A 552 11.71 1.26 9.22
N THR A 553 10.83 1.05 8.24
CA THR A 553 9.59 0.29 8.40
C THR A 553 9.72 -0.98 7.60
N ALA A 554 9.67 -2.14 8.24
CA ALA A 554 9.89 -3.42 7.58
C ALA A 554 9.00 -4.54 8.14
N GLY A 555 7.95 -4.22 8.89
CA GLY A 555 7.01 -5.19 9.45
C GLY A 555 6.28 -6.03 8.39
N ASN A 556 5.54 -7.03 8.81
CA ASN A 556 4.71 -7.89 7.94
C ASN A 556 5.48 -8.56 6.78
N ASN A 557 6.72 -8.94 6.99
CA ASN A 557 7.52 -9.72 6.06
C ASN A 557 7.71 -11.16 6.58
N PRO A 558 7.92 -12.16 5.69
CA PRO A 558 8.10 -13.55 6.09
C PRO A 558 9.52 -13.80 6.65
N TYR A 559 9.84 -13.25 7.80
CA TYR A 559 11.18 -13.29 8.38
C TYR A 559 11.70 -14.70 8.65
N HIS A 560 12.92 -14.96 8.20
CA HIS A 560 13.71 -16.10 8.64
C HIS A 560 14.48 -15.70 9.91
N CYS A 561 14.08 -16.25 11.04
CA CYS A 561 14.73 -15.98 12.31
C CYS A 561 16.09 -16.69 12.38
N THR A 562 17.09 -16.01 11.90
CA THR A 562 18.49 -16.38 11.79
C THR A 562 19.35 -15.53 12.73
N CYS A 563 20.61 -15.94 12.93
CA CYS A 563 21.57 -15.12 13.67
C CYS A 563 21.80 -13.75 13.01
N ASP A 564 21.79 -13.67 11.67
CA ASP A 564 21.96 -12.41 10.97
C ASP A 564 20.82 -11.42 11.28
N LEU A 565 19.58 -11.91 11.30
CA LEU A 565 18.44 -11.09 11.68
C LEU A 565 18.55 -10.66 13.16
N TYR A 566 18.93 -11.57 14.06
CA TYR A 566 19.11 -11.26 15.48
C TYR A 566 20.17 -10.16 15.67
N THR A 567 21.33 -10.31 15.03
CA THR A 567 22.41 -9.31 15.07
C THR A 567 21.94 -7.97 14.49
N PHE A 568 21.23 -7.99 13.35
CA PHE A 568 20.66 -6.79 12.74
C PHE A 568 19.75 -6.03 13.72
N ILE A 569 18.81 -6.71 14.35
CA ILE A 569 17.88 -6.11 15.31
C ILE A 569 18.63 -5.57 16.53
N GLN A 570 19.54 -6.35 17.12
CA GLN A 570 20.33 -5.94 18.27
C GLN A 570 21.16 -4.69 17.98
N GLU A 571 21.87 -4.65 16.85
CA GLU A 571 22.69 -3.49 16.50
C GLU A 571 21.83 -2.25 16.18
N THR A 572 20.66 -2.45 15.57
CA THR A 572 19.78 -1.35 15.19
C THR A 572 19.10 -0.73 16.39
N THR A 573 18.60 -1.57 17.30
CA THR A 573 17.87 -1.11 18.50
C THR A 573 18.81 -0.61 19.61
N SER A 574 19.97 -1.25 19.83
CA SER A 574 20.87 -0.89 20.92
C SER A 574 21.68 0.38 20.63
N LYS A 575 22.03 0.63 19.37
CA LYS A 575 22.82 1.81 18.98
C LYS A 575 21.97 3.06 18.74
N GLY A 576 20.64 2.97 18.75
CA GLY A 576 19.70 4.08 18.64
C GLY A 576 19.82 4.95 17.38
N LYS A 577 20.56 4.48 16.35
CA LYS A 577 20.78 5.24 15.12
C LYS A 577 19.59 5.19 14.17
N VAL A 578 18.87 4.07 14.15
CA VAL A 578 17.73 3.84 13.28
C VAL A 578 16.52 3.48 14.13
N THR A 579 15.42 4.19 13.93
CA THR A 579 14.13 3.87 14.56
C THR A 579 13.42 2.87 13.66
N ILE A 580 13.11 1.69 14.20
CA ILE A 580 12.28 0.70 13.52
C ILE A 580 10.85 0.95 13.94
N THR A 581 10.00 1.36 12.98
CA THR A 581 8.58 1.60 13.24
C THR A 581 7.83 0.27 13.33
N ASP A 582 6.64 0.27 13.97
CA ASP A 582 5.78 -0.93 14.22
C ASP A 582 6.49 -2.10 14.94
N TRP A 583 7.68 -1.87 15.48
CA TRP A 583 8.36 -2.83 16.34
C TRP A 583 7.70 -2.86 17.73
N PRO A 584 7.48 -4.03 18.31
CA PRO A 584 7.79 -5.37 17.79
C PRO A 584 6.60 -6.10 17.13
N ASN A 585 5.41 -5.50 17.07
CA ASN A 585 4.15 -6.21 16.85
C ASN A 585 4.02 -6.85 15.46
N ASN A 586 4.57 -6.21 14.42
CA ASN A 586 4.45 -6.66 13.03
C ASN A 586 5.65 -7.50 12.55
N TYR A 587 6.55 -7.88 13.46
CA TYR A 587 7.75 -8.67 13.14
C TYR A 587 7.61 -10.09 13.67
N LYS A 588 7.26 -11.04 12.78
CA LYS A 588 7.05 -12.44 13.13
C LYS A 588 7.99 -13.36 12.37
N CYS A 589 8.45 -14.42 13.02
CA CYS A 589 9.21 -15.48 12.38
C CYS A 589 8.28 -16.32 11.49
N TYR A 590 8.68 -16.50 10.24
CA TYR A 590 8.04 -17.42 9.30
C TYR A 590 8.86 -18.71 9.17
N HIS A 591 10.14 -18.64 9.32
CA HIS A 591 11.06 -19.76 9.26
C HIS A 591 12.14 -19.63 10.37
N PRO A 592 12.63 -20.72 10.97
CA PRO A 592 12.24 -22.14 10.80
C PRO A 592 10.84 -22.46 11.37
N GLU A 593 10.23 -23.55 10.92
CA GLU A 593 8.87 -23.94 11.32
C GLU A 593 8.62 -23.95 12.83
N ARG A 594 9.64 -24.32 13.62
CA ARG A 594 9.57 -24.31 15.09
C ARG A 594 9.29 -22.92 15.70
N LEU A 595 9.57 -21.86 14.96
CA LEU A 595 9.39 -20.48 15.39
C LEU A 595 8.26 -19.79 14.64
N LEU A 596 7.47 -20.51 13.84
CA LEU A 596 6.37 -19.95 13.07
C LEU A 596 5.44 -19.11 13.94
N ASN A 597 5.14 -17.88 13.49
CA ASN A 597 4.34 -16.89 14.22
C ASN A 597 4.89 -16.38 15.56
N THR A 598 6.10 -16.79 15.95
CA THR A 598 6.77 -16.21 17.12
C THR A 598 7.23 -14.80 16.80
N MET A 599 7.06 -13.86 17.72
CA MET A 599 7.60 -12.52 17.55
C MET A 599 9.12 -12.54 17.47
N VAL A 600 9.70 -11.82 16.51
CA VAL A 600 11.16 -11.70 16.36
C VAL A 600 11.80 -11.15 17.64
N SER A 601 11.13 -10.29 18.39
CA SER A 601 11.59 -9.76 19.69
C SER A 601 11.78 -10.83 20.76
N LYS A 602 11.07 -11.96 20.65
CA LYS A 602 11.21 -13.12 21.55
C LYS A 602 12.24 -14.13 21.07
N TYR A 603 12.79 -13.95 19.87
CA TYR A 603 13.82 -14.82 19.33
C TYR A 603 15.17 -14.44 19.94
N SER A 604 15.64 -15.29 20.86
CA SER A 604 16.93 -15.16 21.51
C SER A 604 17.73 -16.44 21.27
N PRO A 605 18.51 -16.52 20.19
CA PRO A 605 19.39 -17.66 19.97
C PRO A 605 20.49 -17.67 21.03
N GLY A 606 20.84 -18.87 21.55
CA GLY A 606 21.93 -19.01 22.52
C GLY A 606 23.25 -18.48 21.94
N HIS A 607 24.09 -17.90 22.77
CA HIS A 607 25.39 -17.33 22.36
C HIS A 607 26.25 -18.29 21.52
N LEU A 608 26.21 -19.58 21.82
CA LEU A 608 26.91 -20.63 21.06
C LEU A 608 26.33 -20.89 19.67
N ALA A 609 25.06 -20.56 19.44
CA ALA A 609 24.41 -20.82 18.16
C ALA A 609 24.80 -19.80 17.08
N CYS A 610 25.26 -18.61 17.48
CA CYS A 610 25.54 -17.48 16.57
C CYS A 610 27.03 -17.07 16.56
N ASP A 611 27.83 -17.54 17.49
CA ASP A 611 29.27 -17.27 17.51
C ASP A 611 30.03 -18.39 16.80
N ILE A 612 30.21 -18.18 15.48
CA ILE A 612 30.87 -19.14 14.59
C ILE A 612 32.32 -19.37 15.01
N THR A 613 33.00 -18.34 15.52
CA THR A 613 34.42 -18.45 15.91
C THR A 613 34.61 -19.39 17.08
N LEU A 614 33.76 -19.28 18.08
CA LEU A 614 33.79 -20.14 19.27
C LEU A 614 33.45 -21.61 18.93
N VAL A 615 32.45 -21.81 18.05
CA VAL A 615 32.03 -23.15 17.57
C VAL A 615 33.15 -23.79 16.73
N ILE A 616 33.82 -23.01 15.87
CA ILE A 616 34.96 -23.53 15.08
C ILE A 616 36.09 -23.93 16.01
N ILE A 617 36.44 -23.11 17.00
CA ILE A 617 37.54 -23.45 17.94
C ILE A 617 37.23 -24.73 18.72
N ILE A 618 36.01 -24.87 19.25
CA ILE A 618 35.60 -26.08 20.00
C ILE A 618 35.57 -27.30 19.08
N SER A 619 35.05 -27.18 17.84
CA SER A 619 34.94 -28.33 16.93
C SER A 619 36.30 -28.75 16.36
N VAL A 620 37.19 -27.81 16.04
CA VAL A 620 38.54 -28.12 15.57
C VAL A 620 39.36 -28.83 16.65
N SER A 621 39.23 -28.38 17.90
CA SER A 621 39.95 -29.02 19.00
C SER A 621 39.44 -30.44 19.30
N THR A 622 38.11 -30.66 19.25
CA THR A 622 37.50 -31.97 19.47
C THR A 622 37.71 -32.92 18.28
N THR A 623 37.60 -32.42 17.04
CA THR A 623 37.90 -33.25 15.84
C THR A 623 39.35 -33.60 15.72
N ALA A 624 40.28 -32.71 16.06
CA ALA A 624 41.71 -33.03 16.08
C ALA A 624 42.02 -34.18 17.05
N ALA A 625 41.40 -34.15 18.22
CA ALA A 625 41.54 -35.26 19.21
C ALA A 625 40.94 -36.59 18.71
N VAL A 626 39.76 -36.54 18.09
CA VAL A 626 39.10 -37.74 17.52
C VAL A 626 39.85 -38.29 16.31
N VAL A 627 40.35 -37.40 15.41
CA VAL A 627 41.16 -37.81 14.26
C VAL A 627 42.46 -38.45 14.68
N LEU A 628 43.11 -37.95 15.75
CA LEU A 628 44.31 -38.59 16.31
C LEU A 628 44.01 -40.00 16.81
N VAL A 629 42.91 -40.20 17.50
CA VAL A 629 42.48 -41.52 17.99
C VAL A 629 42.11 -42.44 16.80
N ILE A 630 41.41 -41.94 15.80
CA ILE A 630 41.03 -42.72 14.61
C ILE A 630 42.28 -43.06 13.76
N MET A 631 43.20 -42.13 13.59
CA MET A 631 44.47 -42.41 12.89
C MET A 631 45.31 -43.50 13.63
N LEU A 632 45.34 -43.46 14.95
CA LEU A 632 46.01 -44.49 15.75
C LEU A 632 45.35 -45.87 15.57
N LEU A 633 44.02 -45.93 15.56
CA LEU A 633 43.24 -47.16 15.32
C LEU A 633 43.36 -47.66 13.86
N CYS A 634 43.35 -46.73 12.88
CA CYS A 634 43.56 -47.09 11.47
C CYS A 634 45.00 -47.57 11.18
N TYR A 635 45.98 -47.07 11.88
CA TYR A 635 47.35 -47.55 11.77
C TYR A 635 47.51 -48.99 12.32
N ILE A 636 46.77 -49.35 13.35
CA ILE A 636 46.78 -50.66 13.96
C ILE A 636 45.99 -51.72 13.16
N PHE A 637 44.93 -51.33 12.42
CA PHE A 637 43.98 -52.21 11.75
C PHE A 637 43.83 -51.99 10.26
N HIS A 638 44.87 -52.10 9.49
CA HIS A 638 44.87 -51.90 8.04
C HIS A 638 43.93 -52.85 7.23
N VAL A 639 43.52 -53.98 7.76
CA VAL A 639 42.77 -55.02 7.05
C VAL A 639 41.27 -54.79 6.87
N PRO A 640 40.53 -54.18 7.78
CA PRO A 640 39.08 -54.00 7.63
C PRO A 640 38.66 -53.10 6.49
N TRP A 641 39.54 -52.23 6.00
CA TRP A 641 39.23 -51.25 4.97
C TRP A 641 38.99 -51.87 3.59
N TYR A 642 39.82 -52.83 3.16
CA TYR A 642 39.68 -53.48 1.88
C TYR A 642 38.45 -54.40 1.78
N VAL A 643 38.06 -55.06 2.86
CA VAL A 643 36.85 -55.89 2.93
C VAL A 643 35.58 -55.02 2.80
N LYS A 644 35.57 -53.86 3.47
CA LYS A 644 34.46 -52.92 3.41
C LYS A 644 34.29 -52.27 2.04
N ALA A 645 35.40 -51.94 1.38
CA ALA A 645 35.39 -51.39 0.02
C ALA A 645 34.82 -52.38 -1.02
N THR A 646 35.24 -53.64 -0.94
CA THR A 646 34.76 -54.71 -1.85
C THR A 646 33.25 -54.99 -1.66
N TYR A 647 32.78 -55.03 -0.42
CA TYR A 647 31.37 -55.17 -0.07
C TYR A 647 30.54 -54.02 -0.62
N GLN A 648 31.02 -52.78 -0.54
CA GLN A 648 30.34 -51.60 -1.07
C GLN A 648 30.27 -51.59 -2.59
N ILE A 649 31.29 -52.08 -3.28
CA ILE A 649 31.30 -52.24 -4.78
C ILE A 649 30.21 -53.22 -5.21
N ILE A 650 30.09 -54.36 -4.55
CA ILE A 650 29.07 -55.39 -4.83
C ILE A 650 27.65 -54.79 -4.57
N ARG A 651 27.49 -54.12 -3.49
CA ARG A 651 26.19 -53.49 -3.14
C ARG A 651 25.80 -52.36 -4.10
N ALA A 652 26.76 -51.59 -4.60
CA ALA A 652 26.54 -50.53 -5.59
C ALA A 652 26.12 -51.12 -6.96
N LYS A 653 26.76 -52.22 -7.40
CA LYS A 653 26.35 -52.93 -8.61
C LYS A 653 24.94 -53.53 -8.51
N TYR A 654 24.56 -54.03 -7.34
CA TYR A 654 23.23 -54.59 -7.10
C TYR A 654 22.11 -53.51 -7.14
N ARG A 655 22.39 -52.33 -6.54
CA ARG A 655 21.44 -51.23 -6.61
C ARG A 655 21.26 -50.66 -7.99
N ALA A 656 22.34 -50.49 -8.75
CA ALA A 656 22.28 -50.04 -10.16
C ALA A 656 21.43 -50.97 -11.05
N HIS A 657 21.47 -52.27 -10.74
CA HIS A 657 20.65 -53.26 -11.42
C HIS A 657 19.16 -53.17 -11.03
N LYS A 658 18.85 -52.89 -9.76
CA LYS A 658 17.48 -52.83 -9.24
C LYS A 658 16.75 -51.54 -9.63
N GLU A 659 17.45 -50.39 -9.68
CA GLU A 659 16.87 -49.08 -10.01
C GLU A 659 16.66 -48.89 -11.54
N GLY A 660 17.29 -49.72 -12.38
CA GLY A 660 17.05 -49.72 -13.84
C GLY A 660 15.73 -50.38 -14.27
N LEU A 661 14.95 -50.95 -13.33
CA LEU A 661 13.68 -51.64 -13.58
C LEU A 661 12.42 -50.88 -13.16
N GLY A 662 12.53 -49.62 -12.66
CA GLY A 662 11.45 -48.86 -12.09
C GLY A 662 11.02 -47.65 -12.92
N GLN A 663 9.88 -47.74 -13.53
CA GLN A 663 8.89 -46.72 -13.93
C GLN A 663 9.31 -45.44 -14.65
N GLY A 664 8.83 -45.26 -15.86
CA GLY A 664 8.99 -44.13 -16.74
C GLY A 664 8.28 -42.86 -16.28
N VAL A 665 9.06 -42.00 -15.64
CA VAL A 665 8.77 -40.56 -15.62
C VAL A 665 9.75 -39.91 -16.58
N ASP A 666 9.25 -39.16 -17.55
CA ASP A 666 10.07 -38.51 -18.59
C ASP A 666 10.76 -37.27 -18.00
N TYR A 667 12.05 -37.40 -17.69
CA TYR A 667 12.92 -36.30 -17.32
C TYR A 667 13.81 -35.87 -18.49
N ALA A 668 14.10 -34.58 -18.62
CA ALA A 668 15.02 -34.05 -19.61
C ALA A 668 16.49 -34.36 -19.27
N PHE A 669 16.80 -34.38 -17.97
CA PHE A 669 18.15 -34.59 -17.44
C PHE A 669 18.18 -35.71 -16.40
N HIS A 670 19.31 -36.39 -16.31
CA HIS A 670 19.57 -37.40 -15.27
C HIS A 670 19.81 -36.73 -13.92
N ALA A 671 20.49 -35.58 -13.92
CA ALA A 671 20.67 -34.77 -12.72
C ALA A 671 20.87 -33.28 -13.04
N PHE A 672 20.38 -32.43 -12.15
CA PHE A 672 20.75 -31.04 -12.03
C PHE A 672 21.95 -30.94 -11.09
N ILE A 673 22.99 -30.21 -11.51
CA ILE A 673 24.20 -30.03 -10.71
C ILE A 673 24.18 -28.64 -10.10
N SER A 674 24.07 -28.58 -8.79
CA SER A 674 24.18 -27.33 -8.03
C SER A 674 25.59 -27.24 -7.43
N TYR A 675 26.31 -26.19 -7.74
CA TYR A 675 27.69 -25.98 -7.29
C TYR A 675 27.98 -24.48 -7.17
N SER A 676 28.95 -24.12 -6.34
CA SER A 676 29.47 -22.75 -6.29
C SER A 676 30.29 -22.42 -7.54
N HIS A 677 30.22 -21.19 -8.01
CA HIS A 677 31.00 -20.75 -9.19
C HIS A 677 32.49 -21.05 -9.03
N SER A 678 33.04 -20.90 -7.82
CA SER A 678 34.43 -21.25 -7.51
C SER A 678 34.76 -22.75 -7.65
N ASP A 679 33.74 -23.62 -7.75
CA ASP A 679 33.88 -25.05 -7.97
C ASP A 679 33.66 -25.45 -9.43
N ALA A 680 33.43 -24.50 -10.32
CA ALA A 680 33.10 -24.74 -11.72
C ALA A 680 34.16 -25.55 -12.45
N ASP A 681 35.43 -25.25 -12.19
CA ASP A 681 36.56 -25.94 -12.82
C ASP A 681 36.63 -27.43 -12.42
N TRP A 682 36.34 -27.75 -11.16
CA TRP A 682 36.25 -29.11 -10.70
C TRP A 682 35.08 -29.84 -11.37
N VAL A 683 33.93 -29.18 -11.48
CA VAL A 683 32.76 -29.75 -12.14
C VAL A 683 33.03 -30.00 -13.62
N ARG A 684 33.63 -29.06 -14.36
CA ARG A 684 33.95 -29.18 -15.78
C ARG A 684 35.03 -30.19 -16.08
N ASN A 685 36.09 -30.25 -15.24
CA ASN A 685 37.27 -31.03 -15.55
C ASN A 685 37.19 -32.46 -14.97
N HIS A 686 36.44 -32.68 -13.92
CA HIS A 686 36.35 -34.00 -13.28
C HIS A 686 34.94 -34.59 -13.35
N LEU A 687 33.88 -33.84 -12.96
CA LEU A 687 32.55 -34.44 -12.85
C LEU A 687 31.87 -34.66 -14.20
N LEU A 688 31.87 -33.65 -15.07
CA LEU A 688 31.21 -33.76 -16.37
C LEU A 688 31.87 -34.79 -17.29
N PRO A 689 33.22 -34.81 -17.45
CA PRO A 689 33.84 -35.79 -18.34
C PRO A 689 33.62 -37.23 -17.90
N CYS A 690 33.63 -37.47 -16.58
CA CYS A 690 33.46 -38.83 -16.04
C CYS A 690 32.02 -39.34 -16.13
N LEU A 691 31.04 -38.47 -16.33
CA LEU A 691 29.63 -38.87 -16.47
C LEU A 691 29.08 -38.68 -17.89
N GLU A 692 29.49 -37.68 -18.64
CA GLU A 692 28.97 -37.43 -19.98
C GLU A 692 29.72 -38.21 -21.08
N ASN A 693 31.02 -38.60 -20.85
CA ASN A 693 31.81 -39.36 -21.83
C ASN A 693 31.63 -40.87 -21.72
N VAL A 694 30.77 -41.37 -20.88
CA VAL A 694 30.46 -42.81 -20.74
C VAL A 694 29.46 -43.22 -21.81
N LYS A 695 29.57 -44.46 -22.28
CA LYS A 695 28.61 -45.03 -23.27
C LYS A 695 27.62 -45.98 -22.56
N PRO A 696 26.29 -45.65 -22.54
CA PRO A 696 25.65 -44.42 -22.99
C PRO A 696 25.88 -43.24 -22.01
N PRO A 697 25.88 -41.98 -22.51
CA PRO A 697 26.19 -40.82 -21.70
C PRO A 697 25.07 -40.42 -20.72
N TYR A 698 25.42 -39.88 -19.55
CA TYR A 698 24.47 -39.19 -18.70
C TYR A 698 24.21 -37.78 -19.26
N ARG A 699 22.97 -37.33 -19.24
CA ARG A 699 22.59 -35.93 -19.53
C ARG A 699 22.53 -35.15 -18.23
N LEU A 700 23.40 -34.21 -18.05
CA LEU A 700 23.47 -33.39 -16.87
C LEU A 700 23.02 -31.94 -17.17
N CYS A 701 22.38 -31.31 -16.23
CA CYS A 701 22.01 -29.90 -16.31
C CYS A 701 22.93 -29.07 -15.42
N ILE A 702 23.56 -28.07 -16.00
CA ILE A 702 24.39 -27.08 -15.28
C ILE A 702 23.94 -25.67 -15.65
N HIS A 703 24.01 -24.76 -14.67
CA HIS A 703 23.52 -23.39 -14.87
C HIS A 703 24.23 -22.63 -15.99
N GLU A 704 25.52 -22.82 -16.18
CA GLU A 704 26.31 -22.13 -17.20
C GLU A 704 25.93 -22.50 -18.64
N ARG A 705 25.47 -23.72 -18.85
CA ARG A 705 25.17 -24.25 -20.18
C ARG A 705 23.69 -24.31 -20.51
N ASP A 706 22.86 -24.62 -19.53
CA ASP A 706 21.48 -25.09 -19.77
C ASP A 706 20.44 -24.05 -19.30
N PHE A 707 20.84 -22.95 -18.61
CA PHE A 707 19.94 -21.89 -18.26
C PHE A 707 19.59 -21.02 -19.46
N ILE A 708 18.33 -20.62 -19.54
CA ILE A 708 17.82 -19.80 -20.66
C ILE A 708 18.21 -18.34 -20.38
N PRO A 709 19.00 -17.69 -21.26
CA PRO A 709 19.35 -16.27 -21.13
C PRO A 709 18.08 -15.40 -21.18
N GLY A 710 18.05 -14.37 -20.31
CA GLY A 710 16.93 -13.43 -20.22
C GLY A 710 15.78 -13.89 -19.32
N LYS A 711 15.81 -15.10 -18.80
CA LYS A 711 14.90 -15.59 -17.78
C LYS A 711 15.49 -15.39 -16.40
N TRP A 712 14.64 -15.08 -15.42
CA TRP A 712 15.09 -14.95 -14.03
C TRP A 712 15.85 -16.20 -13.56
N ILE A 713 16.96 -16.03 -12.87
CA ILE A 713 17.79 -17.14 -12.38
C ILE A 713 16.97 -18.11 -11.53
N ILE A 714 16.11 -17.58 -10.67
CA ILE A 714 15.25 -18.40 -9.80
C ILE A 714 14.28 -19.26 -10.61
N ASP A 715 13.68 -18.74 -11.66
CA ASP A 715 12.76 -19.50 -12.51
C ASP A 715 13.50 -20.54 -13.33
N ASN A 716 14.72 -20.24 -13.78
CA ASN A 716 15.61 -21.23 -14.42
C ASN A 716 15.96 -22.36 -13.45
N ILE A 717 16.33 -22.04 -12.21
CA ILE A 717 16.66 -23.04 -11.18
C ILE A 717 15.46 -23.96 -10.94
N ILE A 718 14.29 -23.37 -10.71
CA ILE A 718 13.06 -24.09 -10.40
C ILE A 718 12.69 -25.06 -11.54
N GLU A 719 12.66 -24.57 -12.78
CA GLU A 719 12.27 -25.37 -13.95
C GLU A 719 13.27 -26.51 -14.24
N ASN A 720 14.56 -26.22 -14.14
CA ASN A 720 15.58 -27.24 -14.40
C ASN A 720 15.67 -28.28 -13.30
N ILE A 721 15.43 -27.92 -12.04
CA ILE A 721 15.27 -28.90 -10.95
C ILE A 721 14.06 -29.81 -11.20
N GLU A 722 12.93 -29.26 -11.69
CA GLU A 722 11.73 -30.04 -12.00
C GLU A 722 11.95 -30.99 -13.20
N ASN A 723 12.72 -30.57 -14.18
CA ASN A 723 13.03 -31.36 -15.38
C ASN A 723 14.17 -32.35 -15.18
N SER A 724 14.77 -32.40 -13.99
CA SER A 724 15.86 -33.33 -13.64
C SER A 724 15.36 -34.45 -12.75
N ARG A 725 15.86 -35.67 -13.01
CA ARG A 725 15.53 -36.87 -12.23
C ARG A 725 16.12 -36.78 -10.82
N LYS A 726 17.37 -36.32 -10.71
CA LYS A 726 18.09 -36.15 -9.45
C LYS A 726 18.67 -34.74 -9.34
N VAL A 727 19.02 -34.34 -8.14
CA VAL A 727 19.76 -33.10 -7.89
C VAL A 727 21.06 -33.47 -7.18
N ILE A 728 22.18 -33.08 -7.76
CA ILE A 728 23.50 -33.27 -7.15
C ILE A 728 23.94 -31.91 -6.59
N PHE A 729 24.19 -31.87 -5.29
CA PHE A 729 24.83 -30.74 -4.66
C PHE A 729 26.31 -31.02 -4.48
N VAL A 730 27.17 -30.21 -5.11
CA VAL A 730 28.61 -30.26 -4.92
C VAL A 730 28.97 -29.35 -3.75
N LEU A 731 29.22 -29.98 -2.63
CA LEU A 731 29.46 -29.30 -1.38
C LEU A 731 30.95 -29.01 -1.18
N SER A 732 31.28 -27.74 -1.08
CA SER A 732 32.60 -27.21 -0.79
C SER A 732 32.47 -26.08 0.24
N HIS A 733 33.58 -25.57 0.74
CA HIS A 733 33.59 -24.37 1.59
C HIS A 733 33.02 -23.16 0.82
N ASN A 734 33.32 -23.08 -0.48
CA ASN A 734 32.76 -22.05 -1.35
C ASN A 734 31.24 -22.19 -1.53
N PHE A 735 30.73 -23.41 -1.61
CA PHE A 735 29.30 -23.67 -1.67
C PHE A 735 28.57 -23.16 -0.41
N VAL A 736 29.12 -23.42 0.76
CA VAL A 736 28.54 -23.01 2.04
C VAL A 736 28.57 -21.49 2.22
N ASN A 737 29.57 -20.81 1.69
CA ASN A 737 29.73 -19.36 1.77
C ASN A 737 28.93 -18.59 0.70
N SER A 738 28.42 -19.27 -0.33
CA SER A 738 27.66 -18.68 -1.41
C SER A 738 26.21 -18.41 -0.99
N GLU A 739 25.76 -17.15 -1.05
CA GLU A 739 24.38 -16.80 -0.78
C GLU A 739 23.41 -17.39 -1.82
N TRP A 740 23.80 -17.49 -3.08
CA TRP A 740 23.00 -18.08 -4.17
C TRP A 740 22.76 -19.58 -3.98
N CYS A 741 23.77 -20.31 -3.57
CA CYS A 741 23.64 -21.74 -3.29
C CYS A 741 22.67 -22.01 -2.12
N ASN A 742 22.52 -21.05 -1.19
CA ASN A 742 21.52 -21.11 -0.13
C ASN A 742 20.09 -21.05 -0.67
N TYR A 743 19.85 -20.19 -1.66
CA TYR A 743 18.54 -20.08 -2.30
C TYR A 743 18.21 -21.34 -3.12
N GLU A 744 19.18 -21.88 -3.87
CA GLU A 744 19.02 -23.14 -4.63
C GLU A 744 18.66 -24.30 -3.71
N LEU A 745 19.37 -24.44 -2.59
CA LEU A 745 19.09 -25.46 -1.58
C LEU A 745 17.69 -25.28 -0.96
N TYR A 746 17.30 -24.05 -0.68
CA TYR A 746 15.99 -23.71 -0.12
C TYR A 746 14.86 -24.05 -1.09
N PHE A 747 14.96 -23.66 -2.36
CA PHE A 747 13.95 -23.95 -3.37
C PHE A 747 13.88 -25.43 -3.72
N ALA A 748 15.02 -26.12 -3.86
CA ALA A 748 15.04 -27.56 -4.07
C ALA A 748 14.35 -28.34 -2.94
N GLN A 749 14.42 -27.80 -1.72
CA GLN A 749 13.78 -28.41 -0.54
C GLN A 749 12.31 -28.06 -0.38
N GLN A 750 11.91 -26.84 -0.70
CA GLN A 750 10.50 -26.43 -0.64
C GLN A 750 9.64 -27.23 -1.62
N ARG A 751 10.16 -27.56 -2.80
CA ARG A 751 9.44 -28.33 -3.81
C ARG A 751 9.58 -29.87 -3.66
N ALA A 752 10.58 -30.35 -2.93
CA ALA A 752 10.71 -31.76 -2.56
C ALA A 752 9.63 -32.25 -1.56
N ILE A 753 8.73 -31.40 -1.09
CA ILE A 753 7.62 -31.78 -0.19
C ILE A 753 6.61 -32.73 -0.91
N GLY A 754 6.71 -32.90 -2.23
CA GLY A 754 5.88 -33.83 -3.03
C GLY A 754 6.62 -35.03 -3.62
N LYS A 755 7.96 -35.13 -3.52
CA LYS A 755 8.77 -36.21 -4.08
C LYS A 755 9.68 -36.84 -3.00
N THR A 756 9.91 -38.14 -3.12
CA THR A 756 10.71 -38.90 -2.14
C THR A 756 12.11 -38.31 -1.97
N PHE A 757 12.55 -38.20 -0.71
CA PHE A 757 13.89 -37.71 -0.32
C PHE A 757 15.09 -38.46 -0.94
N SER A 758 14.83 -39.48 -1.81
CA SER A 758 15.85 -40.27 -2.52
C SER A 758 16.47 -39.54 -3.73
N ASP A 759 15.96 -38.41 -4.13
CA ASP A 759 16.35 -37.74 -5.39
C ASP A 759 17.47 -36.69 -5.24
N VAL A 760 17.94 -36.44 -4.03
CA VAL A 760 19.03 -35.51 -3.75
C VAL A 760 20.31 -36.30 -3.43
N ILE A 761 21.36 -36.02 -4.18
CA ILE A 761 22.71 -36.62 -4.03
C ILE A 761 23.63 -35.50 -3.49
N LEU A 762 24.31 -35.79 -2.41
CA LEU A 762 25.32 -34.87 -1.86
C LEU A 762 26.71 -35.39 -2.24
N VAL A 763 27.47 -34.59 -2.96
CA VAL A 763 28.87 -34.81 -3.28
C VAL A 763 29.71 -33.85 -2.47
N VAL A 764 30.44 -34.34 -1.51
CA VAL A 764 31.33 -33.52 -0.67
C VAL A 764 32.69 -33.47 -1.35
N LYS A 765 33.01 -32.36 -1.97
CA LYS A 765 34.29 -32.11 -2.64
C LYS A 765 35.42 -31.89 -1.61
N GLU A 766 35.09 -31.18 -0.56
CA GLU A 766 36.00 -30.86 0.54
C GLU A 766 35.33 -31.27 1.84
N PRO A 767 36.07 -31.75 2.85
CA PRO A 767 35.49 -32.16 4.12
C PRO A 767 34.75 -31.01 4.78
N ILE A 768 33.44 -31.14 4.92
CA ILE A 768 32.58 -30.12 5.57
C ILE A 768 32.05 -30.73 6.86
N ASP A 769 32.41 -30.14 8.00
CA ASP A 769 31.86 -30.55 9.27
C ASP A 769 30.38 -30.08 9.38
N PRO A 770 29.42 -30.99 9.50
CA PRO A 770 28.01 -30.64 9.67
C PRO A 770 27.75 -29.79 10.92
N THR A 771 28.63 -29.83 11.92
CA THR A 771 28.46 -29.05 13.15
C THR A 771 28.89 -27.60 12.98
N SER A 772 29.81 -27.30 12.08
CA SER A 772 30.30 -25.95 11.79
C SER A 772 29.37 -25.16 10.86
N LEU A 773 28.37 -25.81 10.27
CA LEU A 773 27.43 -25.15 9.39
C LEU A 773 26.58 -24.14 10.16
N PRO A 774 26.50 -22.87 9.69
CA PRO A 774 25.63 -21.84 10.25
C PRO A 774 24.18 -22.30 10.37
N SER A 775 23.43 -21.72 11.31
CA SER A 775 22.03 -22.08 11.56
C SER A 775 21.11 -21.94 10.33
N LYS A 776 21.47 -21.07 9.37
CA LYS A 776 20.77 -20.96 8.07
C LYS A 776 20.81 -22.27 7.25
N PHE A 777 21.73 -23.18 7.50
CA PHE A 777 21.86 -24.50 6.83
C PHE A 777 21.31 -25.66 7.67
N CYS A 778 20.42 -25.42 8.61
CA CYS A 778 19.88 -26.47 9.50
C CYS A 778 19.32 -27.70 8.74
N LYS A 779 18.76 -27.51 7.54
CA LYS A 779 18.27 -28.63 6.70
C LYS A 779 19.39 -29.39 6.01
N LEU A 780 20.43 -28.71 5.55
CA LEU A 780 21.64 -29.35 5.00
C LEU A 780 22.36 -30.16 6.10
N LYS A 781 22.51 -29.59 7.28
CA LYS A 781 23.02 -30.25 8.47
C LYS A 781 22.26 -31.54 8.79
N ARG A 782 20.92 -31.50 8.74
CA ARG A 782 20.06 -32.67 8.91
C ARG A 782 20.29 -33.71 7.80
N MET A 783 20.45 -33.28 6.53
CA MET A 783 20.71 -34.17 5.42
C MET A 783 22.08 -34.83 5.52
N LEU A 784 23.14 -34.12 5.89
CA LEU A 784 24.47 -34.64 6.08
C LEU A 784 24.51 -35.66 7.26
N ASN A 785 23.70 -35.44 8.27
CA ASN A 785 23.61 -36.36 9.43
C ASN A 785 22.71 -37.56 9.17
N THR A 786 21.78 -37.51 8.21
CA THR A 786 20.78 -38.60 8.02
C THR A 786 20.94 -39.34 6.71
N LYS A 787 21.68 -38.82 5.74
CA LYS A 787 21.92 -39.43 4.42
C LYS A 787 23.38 -39.77 4.21
N THR A 788 23.63 -40.85 3.46
CA THR A 788 24.97 -41.12 2.94
C THR A 788 25.29 -40.11 1.85
N TYR A 789 26.41 -39.47 1.95
CA TYR A 789 26.97 -38.59 0.92
C TYR A 789 28.21 -39.27 0.30
N LEU A 790 28.64 -38.75 -0.86
CA LEU A 790 29.83 -39.25 -1.56
C LEU A 790 30.94 -38.22 -1.33
N GLU A 791 32.00 -38.64 -0.65
CA GLU A 791 33.20 -37.83 -0.48
C GLU A 791 34.16 -38.00 -1.64
N TRP A 792 34.71 -36.89 -2.12
CA TRP A 792 35.75 -36.90 -3.14
C TRP A 792 37.09 -37.31 -2.54
N PRO A 793 37.65 -38.49 -2.97
CA PRO A 793 38.91 -38.97 -2.37
C PRO A 793 40.14 -38.23 -2.92
N GLN A 794 41.10 -37.96 -2.07
CA GLN A 794 42.35 -37.33 -2.46
C GLN A 794 43.29 -38.26 -3.23
N GLN A 795 43.19 -39.58 -2.97
CA GLN A 795 44.01 -40.57 -3.62
C GLN A 795 43.45 -41.03 -4.96
N PRO A 796 44.25 -41.02 -6.04
CA PRO A 796 43.76 -41.40 -7.37
C PRO A 796 43.21 -42.82 -7.49
N THR A 797 43.71 -43.77 -6.70
CA THR A 797 43.24 -45.16 -6.66
C THR A 797 41.79 -45.28 -6.13
N GLU A 798 41.35 -44.36 -5.28
CA GLU A 798 40.01 -44.37 -4.71
C GLU A 798 38.99 -43.63 -5.53
N GLN A 799 39.40 -42.78 -6.48
CA GLN A 799 38.53 -42.01 -7.33
C GLN A 799 37.70 -42.92 -8.28
N ASN A 800 38.23 -44.04 -8.68
CA ASN A 800 37.44 -45.01 -9.50
C ASN A 800 36.23 -45.54 -8.70
N PHE A 801 36.40 -45.78 -7.42
CA PHE A 801 35.32 -46.25 -6.58
C PHE A 801 34.26 -45.17 -6.36
N PHE A 802 34.65 -43.92 -6.19
CA PHE A 802 33.74 -42.77 -6.13
C PHE A 802 32.84 -42.68 -7.38
N TRP A 803 33.42 -42.82 -8.58
CA TRP A 803 32.67 -42.79 -9.82
C TRP A 803 31.69 -43.94 -9.97
N ILE A 804 32.06 -45.13 -9.53
CA ILE A 804 31.18 -46.31 -9.49
C ILE A 804 30.00 -46.06 -8.57
N GLN A 805 30.22 -45.51 -7.40
CA GLN A 805 29.17 -45.17 -6.42
C GLN A 805 28.24 -44.13 -6.98
N LEU A 806 28.76 -43.03 -7.55
CA LEU A 806 27.96 -41.93 -8.08
C LEU A 806 27.08 -42.39 -9.25
N ARG A 807 27.64 -43.21 -10.16
CA ARG A 807 26.86 -43.83 -11.26
C ARG A 807 25.82 -44.81 -10.76
N SER A 808 26.12 -45.56 -9.72
CA SER A 808 25.13 -46.45 -9.08
C SER A 808 23.93 -45.70 -8.54
N VAL A 809 24.15 -44.56 -7.93
CA VAL A 809 23.10 -43.71 -7.34
C VAL A 809 22.34 -42.95 -8.44
N LEU A 810 23.00 -42.59 -9.57
CA LEU A 810 22.37 -41.98 -10.73
C LEU A 810 21.49 -42.96 -11.52
N GLY A 811 21.76 -44.28 -11.38
CA GLY A 811 21.06 -45.35 -12.11
C GLY A 811 21.55 -45.50 -13.55
N LYS A 812 20.89 -46.38 -14.36
CA LYS A 812 21.32 -46.61 -15.74
C LYS A 812 21.07 -45.39 -16.64
N PRO A 813 22.02 -45.03 -17.52
CA PRO A 813 21.87 -43.90 -18.46
C PRO A 813 20.68 -44.06 -19.44
N ASN A 814 20.26 -45.29 -19.75
CA ASN A 814 19.12 -45.56 -20.63
C ASN A 814 17.74 -45.39 -19.96
N SER A 815 17.70 -45.04 -18.69
CA SER A 815 16.44 -44.91 -17.94
C SER A 815 15.69 -43.57 -18.21
N ILE A 816 16.25 -42.69 -19.03
CA ILE A 816 15.63 -41.43 -19.42
C ILE A 816 15.25 -41.52 -20.91
N ARG A 817 13.95 -41.45 -21.22
CA ARG A 817 13.50 -41.26 -22.59
C ARG A 817 13.68 -39.81 -23.00
N PRO A 818 14.23 -39.49 -24.19
CA PRO A 818 14.32 -38.10 -24.62
C PRO A 818 12.92 -37.52 -24.78
N ARG A 819 12.61 -36.48 -24.03
CA ARG A 819 11.44 -35.64 -24.29
C ARG A 819 11.60 -35.02 -25.66
N THR A 820 10.84 -35.43 -26.64
CA THR A 820 10.77 -34.78 -27.97
C THR A 820 10.22 -33.37 -27.71
N ILE A 821 11.10 -32.39 -27.64
CA ILE A 821 10.72 -30.97 -27.69
C ILE A 821 10.08 -30.82 -29.08
N SER A 822 8.76 -30.63 -29.12
CA SER A 822 8.03 -30.34 -30.33
C SER A 822 8.63 -29.11 -30.98
N ARG A 823 9.28 -29.32 -32.11
CA ARG A 823 9.74 -28.24 -32.99
C ARG A 823 8.53 -27.56 -33.61
N HIS A 824 7.96 -26.60 -32.94
CA HIS A 824 7.15 -25.55 -33.56
C HIS A 824 7.61 -24.19 -33.02
N SER A 825 8.60 -23.66 -33.65
CA SER A 825 8.98 -22.27 -33.90
C SER A 825 10.48 -22.17 -34.21
N ARG A 826 10.89 -22.68 -35.33
CA ARG A 826 12.16 -22.28 -35.97
C ARG A 826 11.85 -21.96 -37.41
N LEU A 827 11.58 -20.71 -37.68
CA LEU A 827 11.85 -20.06 -38.94
C LEU A 827 11.81 -18.56 -38.68
N SER A 828 13.00 -18.01 -38.40
CA SER A 828 13.47 -16.79 -39.01
C SER A 828 14.73 -16.29 -38.32
N SER A 829 15.70 -16.04 -39.18
CA SER A 829 16.85 -15.17 -38.94
C SER A 829 18.06 -15.75 -38.23
N ALA A 830 18.88 -16.45 -39.06
CA ALA A 830 20.31 -16.44 -38.86
C ALA A 830 20.86 -15.04 -39.13
N ARG A 831 21.30 -14.38 -38.04
CA ARG A 831 22.34 -13.33 -38.11
C ARG A 831 23.27 -13.54 -36.95
N SER A 832 24.52 -13.81 -37.29
CA SER A 832 25.67 -13.82 -36.43
C SER A 832 25.68 -12.58 -35.51
N VAL A 833 25.54 -12.82 -34.21
CA VAL A 833 25.90 -11.85 -33.18
C VAL A 833 27.05 -12.46 -32.41
N SER A 834 28.17 -11.75 -32.44
CA SER A 834 29.36 -11.95 -31.64
C SER A 834 29.02 -12.15 -30.18
N LEU A 835 29.72 -13.11 -29.58
CA LEU A 835 29.76 -13.31 -28.11
C LEU A 835 29.89 -11.98 -27.38
N ILE A 836 28.84 -11.56 -26.71
CA ILE A 836 28.90 -10.57 -25.65
C ILE A 836 29.14 -11.37 -24.37
N GLU A 837 30.30 -11.16 -23.79
CA GLU A 837 30.68 -11.68 -22.49
C GLU A 837 29.61 -11.34 -21.46
N ALA A 838 29.15 -12.34 -20.71
CA ALA A 838 28.34 -12.15 -19.54
C ALA A 838 29.09 -11.28 -18.52
N PRO A 839 28.43 -10.32 -17.87
CA PRO A 839 29.11 -9.51 -16.86
C PRO A 839 29.58 -10.42 -15.74
N GLN A 840 30.88 -10.40 -15.52
CA GLN A 840 31.53 -11.01 -14.35
C GLN A 840 30.99 -10.30 -13.11
N ILE A 841 30.31 -11.05 -12.26
CA ILE A 841 30.06 -10.61 -10.89
C ILE A 841 31.40 -10.81 -10.16
N GLN A 842 32.08 -9.69 -9.87
CA GLN A 842 33.25 -9.66 -9.03
C GLN A 842 32.84 -10.06 -7.62
N ASP A 843 33.39 -11.18 -7.13
CA ASP A 843 33.48 -11.45 -5.71
C ASP A 843 34.45 -10.44 -5.07
N PRO A 844 34.22 -9.98 -3.83
CA PRO A 844 35.13 -9.05 -3.18
C PRO A 844 36.47 -9.71 -2.91
N GLU A 845 37.53 -8.99 -3.34
CA GLU A 845 38.93 -9.33 -3.17
C GLU A 845 39.28 -9.69 -1.72
N GLY A 846 39.84 -10.85 -1.52
CA GLY A 846 40.70 -11.16 -0.37
C GLY A 846 42.15 -10.75 -0.67
N PRO A 847 42.98 -10.52 0.34
CA PRO A 847 44.27 -9.87 0.17
C PRO A 847 45.27 -10.73 -0.60
N ASP A 848 46.09 -10.00 -1.36
CA ASP A 848 47.25 -10.45 -2.13
C ASP A 848 48.19 -11.38 -1.33
N GLU A 849 48.54 -12.53 -1.89
CA GLU A 849 49.83 -13.16 -1.70
C GLU A 849 50.39 -13.51 -3.06
N GLU A 850 51.56 -12.94 -3.32
CA GLU A 850 52.39 -13.12 -4.50
C GLU A 850 52.91 -14.54 -4.64
N ASP A 851 53.17 -14.90 -5.89
CA ASP A 851 54.20 -15.75 -6.46
C ASP A 851 53.96 -17.28 -6.57
N HIS A 852 53.95 -17.68 -7.74
CA HIS A 852 54.80 -18.51 -8.55
C HIS A 852 54.07 -19.27 -9.66
N GLN A 853 54.55 -18.97 -10.86
CA GLN A 853 54.39 -19.71 -12.10
C GLN A 853 54.45 -21.23 -11.86
N ASN A 854 53.42 -21.93 -12.24
CA ASN A 854 53.45 -23.15 -13.05
C ASN A 854 52.07 -23.74 -13.15
N SER A 855 51.39 -23.42 -14.23
CA SER A 855 50.22 -24.19 -14.64
C SER A 855 50.67 -25.53 -15.18
N PRO A 856 50.30 -26.65 -14.56
CA PRO A 856 50.34 -27.91 -15.25
C PRO A 856 49.15 -27.97 -16.21
N GLN A 857 49.42 -28.25 -17.45
CA GLN A 857 48.39 -28.66 -18.44
C GLN A 857 47.44 -29.66 -17.77
N PRO A 858 46.16 -29.61 -18.12
CA PRO A 858 45.20 -30.59 -17.62
C PRO A 858 45.63 -31.96 -18.10
N SER A 859 46.29 -32.70 -17.27
CA SER A 859 46.66 -34.09 -17.54
C SER A 859 45.39 -34.89 -17.81
N ASN A 860 45.41 -35.71 -18.82
CA ASN A 860 44.43 -36.72 -19.24
C ASN A 860 44.01 -37.72 -18.15
N LYS A 861 44.12 -37.40 -16.86
CA LYS A 861 43.86 -38.31 -15.73
C LYS A 861 42.42 -38.77 -15.62
N CYS A 862 41.46 -38.01 -16.14
CA CYS A 862 40.05 -38.45 -16.12
C CYS A 862 39.76 -39.56 -17.12
N GLN A 863 40.47 -39.59 -18.26
CA GLN A 863 40.32 -40.69 -19.24
C GLN A 863 40.84 -42.06 -18.68
N LEU A 864 41.90 -42.01 -17.88
CA LEU A 864 42.42 -43.23 -17.26
C LEU A 864 41.57 -43.72 -16.08
N THR A 865 40.90 -42.80 -15.39
CA THR A 865 40.03 -43.19 -14.25
C THR A 865 38.61 -43.54 -14.61
N CYS A 866 38.15 -43.22 -15.84
CA CYS A 866 36.80 -43.51 -16.28
C CYS A 866 36.65 -44.66 -17.27
N ILE A 867 37.75 -45.21 -17.83
CA ILE A 867 37.72 -46.12 -19.02
C ILE A 867 37.58 -47.59 -18.69
N GLU A 868 37.94 -48.08 -17.56
CA GLU A 868 37.85 -49.51 -17.29
C GLU A 868 36.95 -49.87 -16.14
N VAL A 869 35.65 -49.85 -16.37
CA VAL A 869 34.72 -50.83 -15.78
C VAL A 869 33.47 -50.88 -16.65
N ALA A 870 33.42 -51.84 -17.56
CA ALA A 870 32.22 -52.27 -18.27
C ALA A 870 31.27 -53.03 -17.36
#